data_f8b781f1666f3ac53edd68910923e303
#
_entry.id   f8b781f1666f3ac53edd68910923e303
#
_cell.length_a   1.000
_cell.length_b   1.000
_cell.length_c   1.000
_cell.angle_alpha   90.00
_cell.angle_beta   90.00
_cell.angle_gamma   90.00
#
_symmetry.space_group_name_H-M   'P 1'
#
loop_
_entity.id
_entity.type
_entity.pdbx_description
1 polymer ?
#
loop_
_entity_poly.entity_id
_entity_poly.type
_entity_poly.pdbx_seq_one_letter_code
_entity_poly.pdbx_strand_id
1 'polypeptide(L)'
;MRYGYFDDKNREYVITQPDTPLPWINYLGSEAYFGLISNTAGGYSFYRDARLRRITRYRYNNVPLDFGGRYLYLRDNATGAFWSPSWQPTRTPLDSYTCRHGMGYTIIESANQQISAKTLYFVPLGANLEIWSTTITNQRDTVADLSLFSLIEFCLWDAWDDATNYQRNFNIAQVEIEDGVIYHKTEYRERRDHFAYFACSAPLAGYDTHREDFLGPYRGWDKPVVVERGESANSEARSWAPIGSHHVKLTLQPGESRRIIFLLGYQENPRDQKFDPPDSQIINKRLVKPIIAKYLQPETVDAAFADLRAYWDGILGIYQVDTPDMATNRMVNVWNAYQCMVTFNMSRSASYFESGVGRGLGFRDSSQDLLGFVHQVPARARERILDLAATQLANGGAYHQFQPLTKRGNDAVGSGFNDDPLWLPLAVVAYIKETGDFDILNAPVPYENKPGTETPLAEHLERAINYTLNNLGPHGLPLIGRADWNDCLNLNIFSDEPGESFQVAPLKKDGKVAESVFIAVLFVLAAKEMAALSDKVNQRISESANQVLPFAIRHSHFYLDAAAKMEQTIWAHGWDGAWFLRAYDAFGEKVGSHECAEGQIFIEPQGVAIMAGLGLDDGRAELALASVKERLATEHGIVLQQPAYSRYYLHLGEISSYPPGFKENASIFCHTNPWIMIGEAIVGHGDQAFDYYKRICPAAREGISEIHRCEPYVYAQTIAGRDNPRHGEAKNSWLTGTAAWNYVAITQWILGIRPSYDGLQIAPVIPMDWQGFTATRIFRGVTYHITVERQGGGNTVSLVVDGKPVEGNIVPLPA
;
A
#
# COMPACT_ATOMS: atom_id res chain seq x y z
N MET A 1 -14.50 -1.14 23.21
CA MET A 1 -13.32 -1.70 23.92
C MET A 1 -12.09 -1.28 23.15
N ARG A 2 -11.03 -0.94 23.85
CA ARG A 2 -9.73 -0.62 23.21
C ARG A 2 -8.83 -1.85 23.32
N TYR A 3 -8.24 -2.24 22.21
CA TYR A 3 -7.29 -3.35 22.13
C TYR A 3 -5.84 -2.90 22.29
N GLY A 4 -5.61 -1.57 22.39
CA GLY A 4 -4.30 -0.97 22.49
C GLY A 4 -4.35 0.53 22.65
N TYR A 5 -3.21 1.19 22.42
CA TYR A 5 -3.06 2.64 22.48
C TYR A 5 -1.85 3.13 21.67
N PHE A 6 -1.86 4.40 21.28
CA PHE A 6 -0.70 5.06 20.65
C PHE A 6 0.35 5.43 21.71
N ASP A 7 1.58 4.98 21.50
CA ASP A 7 2.76 5.47 22.19
C ASP A 7 3.44 6.52 21.31
N ASP A 8 2.98 7.76 21.43
CA ASP A 8 3.43 8.88 20.58
C ASP A 8 4.93 9.16 20.75
N LYS A 9 5.49 8.90 21.96
CA LYS A 9 6.92 9.11 22.24
C LYS A 9 7.81 8.16 21.44
N ASN A 10 7.42 6.89 21.35
CA ASN A 10 8.18 5.87 20.64
C ASN A 10 7.71 5.70 19.18
N ARG A 11 6.63 6.39 18.78
CA ARG A 11 5.97 6.23 17.47
C ARG A 11 5.55 4.78 17.22
N GLU A 12 4.93 4.20 18.23
CA GLU A 12 4.44 2.82 18.21
C GLU A 12 2.94 2.77 18.45
N TYR A 13 2.30 1.73 17.94
CA TYR A 13 0.98 1.32 18.42
C TYR A 13 1.15 0.07 19.28
N VAL A 14 0.70 0.16 20.52
CA VAL A 14 0.84 -0.90 21.54
C VAL A 14 -0.47 -1.67 21.64
N ILE A 15 -0.46 -2.94 21.23
CA ILE A 15 -1.58 -3.88 21.34
C ILE A 15 -1.43 -4.65 22.64
N THR A 16 -2.47 -4.68 23.44
CA THR A 16 -2.46 -5.24 24.82
C THR A 16 -3.15 -6.58 24.96
N GLN A 17 -3.76 -7.09 23.90
CA GLN A 17 -4.45 -8.39 23.84
C GLN A 17 -4.16 -9.06 22.49
N PRO A 18 -3.90 -10.38 22.47
CA PRO A 18 -3.56 -11.07 21.22
C PRO A 18 -4.77 -11.29 20.28
N ASP A 19 -5.97 -11.36 20.82
CA ASP A 19 -7.23 -11.66 20.13
C ASP A 19 -7.94 -10.39 19.65
N THR A 20 -7.25 -9.59 18.85
CA THR A 20 -7.81 -8.43 18.16
C THR A 20 -8.96 -8.83 17.21
N PRO A 21 -9.90 -7.90 16.84
CA PRO A 21 -11.06 -8.24 16.01
C PRO A 21 -10.73 -8.83 14.64
N LEU A 22 -9.59 -8.45 14.08
CA LEU A 22 -8.91 -9.02 12.93
C LEU A 22 -7.42 -9.08 13.28
N PRO A 23 -6.59 -9.87 12.58
CA PRO A 23 -5.14 -9.74 12.72
C PRO A 23 -4.72 -8.29 12.41
N TRP A 24 -4.09 -7.62 13.38
CA TRP A 24 -3.54 -6.28 13.18
C TRP A 24 -2.10 -6.41 12.78
N ILE A 25 -1.78 -5.96 11.57
CA ILE A 25 -0.51 -6.24 10.93
C ILE A 25 0.42 -5.03 10.87
N ASN A 26 1.69 -5.32 10.59
CA ASN A 26 2.72 -4.38 10.21
C ASN A 26 3.50 -4.92 9.01
N TYR A 27 4.18 -4.03 8.28
CA TYR A 27 5.09 -4.39 7.20
C TYR A 27 6.54 -4.25 7.68
N LEU A 28 7.39 -5.19 7.27
CA LEU A 28 8.83 -5.18 7.50
C LEU A 28 9.53 -4.98 6.15
N GLY A 29 10.65 -4.25 6.18
CA GLY A 29 11.45 -4.01 4.98
C GLY A 29 11.07 -2.72 4.24
N SER A 30 12.00 -2.25 3.43
CA SER A 30 11.86 -0.96 2.72
C SER A 30 12.32 -0.99 1.26
N GLU A 31 13.06 -2.00 0.79
CA GLU A 31 13.70 -2.01 -0.53
C GLU A 31 13.37 -3.24 -1.37
N ALA A 32 13.82 -4.42 -0.98
CA ALA A 32 13.69 -5.64 -1.77
C ALA A 32 13.16 -6.83 -0.98
N TYR A 33 13.62 -7.04 0.25
CA TYR A 33 13.10 -8.06 1.14
C TYR A 33 11.98 -7.46 2.00
N PHE A 34 10.83 -8.10 2.00
CA PHE A 34 9.66 -7.65 2.74
C PHE A 34 9.02 -8.78 3.53
N GLY A 35 8.40 -8.41 4.64
CA GLY A 35 7.55 -9.29 5.43
C GLY A 35 6.28 -8.59 5.87
N LEU A 36 5.20 -9.36 6.00
CA LEU A 36 3.98 -8.96 6.70
C LEU A 36 3.98 -9.72 8.01
N ILE A 37 3.71 -9.05 9.11
CA ILE A 37 3.65 -9.66 10.43
C ILE A 37 2.43 -9.16 11.20
N SER A 38 1.64 -10.09 11.75
CA SER A 38 0.52 -9.75 12.61
C SER A 38 0.96 -9.56 14.06
N ASN A 39 0.04 -9.05 14.86
CA ASN A 39 0.23 -8.97 16.32
C ASN A 39 0.49 -10.33 16.98
N THR A 40 0.22 -11.43 16.32
CA THR A 40 0.51 -12.80 16.82
C THR A 40 1.62 -13.51 16.02
N ALA A 41 2.48 -12.75 15.33
CA ALA A 41 3.58 -13.22 14.48
C ALA A 41 3.16 -14.04 13.25
N GLY A 42 1.87 -13.99 12.86
CA GLY A 42 1.39 -14.53 11.60
C GLY A 42 1.89 -13.73 10.40
N GLY A 43 1.70 -14.24 9.18
CA GLY A 43 2.10 -13.58 7.95
C GLY A 43 3.20 -14.29 7.18
N TYR A 44 3.82 -13.58 6.23
CA TYR A 44 4.76 -14.18 5.30
C TYR A 44 5.87 -13.21 4.88
N SER A 45 6.92 -13.77 4.29
CA SER A 45 8.06 -13.02 3.75
C SER A 45 8.29 -13.33 2.27
N PHE A 46 8.82 -12.35 1.54
CA PHE A 46 9.08 -12.47 0.11
C PHE A 46 10.20 -11.52 -0.35
N TYR A 47 10.76 -11.80 -1.52
CA TYR A 47 11.74 -10.94 -2.18
C TYR A 47 11.11 -10.30 -3.42
N ARG A 48 10.96 -8.98 -3.46
CA ARG A 48 10.40 -8.13 -4.53
C ARG A 48 8.99 -8.47 -4.99
N ASP A 49 8.68 -9.75 -5.17
CA ASP A 49 7.41 -10.22 -5.70
C ASP A 49 6.77 -11.23 -4.75
N ALA A 50 5.63 -10.86 -4.19
CA ALA A 50 4.91 -11.68 -3.21
C ALA A 50 4.34 -12.97 -3.78
N ARG A 51 4.20 -13.08 -5.10
CA ARG A 51 3.77 -14.30 -5.79
C ARG A 51 4.95 -15.18 -6.18
N LEU A 52 5.92 -14.63 -6.94
CA LEU A 52 6.95 -15.43 -7.62
C LEU A 52 8.22 -15.64 -6.78
N ARG A 53 8.38 -14.90 -5.69
CA ARG A 53 9.52 -14.99 -4.75
C ARG A 53 9.05 -15.05 -3.30
N ARG A 54 7.95 -15.79 -3.05
CA ARG A 54 7.43 -16.06 -1.72
C ARG A 54 8.37 -17.01 -0.96
N ILE A 55 8.82 -16.61 0.22
CA ILE A 55 9.77 -17.37 1.04
C ILE A 55 9.03 -18.29 2.00
N THR A 56 8.08 -17.74 2.75
CA THR A 56 7.29 -18.49 3.71
C THR A 56 5.86 -18.71 3.23
N ARG A 57 5.31 -19.87 3.56
CA ARG A 57 3.94 -20.22 3.20
C ARG A 57 2.95 -19.49 4.09
N TYR A 58 1.94 -18.91 3.47
CA TYR A 58 0.77 -18.36 4.13
C TYR A 58 -0.45 -18.72 3.28
N ARG A 59 -1.49 -19.18 3.93
CA ARG A 59 -2.77 -19.48 3.27
C ARG A 59 -3.79 -18.47 3.72
N TYR A 60 -4.35 -17.79 2.72
CA TYR A 60 -5.48 -16.90 2.94
C TYR A 60 -6.71 -17.71 3.36
N ASN A 61 -7.61 -17.05 4.09
CA ASN A 61 -8.87 -17.68 4.48
C ASN A 61 -8.72 -18.94 5.33
N ASN A 62 -7.68 -18.98 6.16
CA ASN A 62 -7.46 -20.04 7.12
C ASN A 62 -8.50 -20.03 8.25
N VAL A 63 -8.69 -21.20 8.85
CA VAL A 63 -9.45 -21.37 10.10
C VAL A 63 -8.56 -22.15 11.09
N PRO A 64 -8.22 -21.52 12.24
CA PRO A 64 -8.48 -20.15 12.66
C PRO A 64 -7.74 -19.12 11.81
N LEU A 65 -8.21 -17.88 11.85
CA LEU A 65 -7.50 -16.76 11.18
C LEU A 65 -6.07 -16.62 11.69
N ASP A 66 -5.23 -16.00 10.85
CA ASP A 66 -3.83 -15.69 11.18
C ASP A 66 -2.98 -16.92 11.45
N PHE A 67 -3.22 -17.99 10.70
CA PHE A 67 -2.48 -19.24 10.83
C PHE A 67 -1.41 -19.38 9.74
N GLY A 68 -0.16 -19.56 10.14
CA GLY A 68 1.05 -19.50 9.32
C GLY A 68 1.85 -18.25 9.66
N GLY A 69 3.10 -18.40 10.07
CA GLY A 69 3.92 -17.28 10.51
C GLY A 69 5.28 -17.69 11.03
N ARG A 70 5.79 -16.86 11.92
CA ARG A 70 7.11 -16.94 12.54
C ARG A 70 6.95 -17.39 13.98
N TYR A 71 6.86 -18.70 14.20
CA TYR A 71 6.48 -19.20 15.51
C TYR A 71 7.67 -19.64 16.35
N LEU A 72 7.54 -19.39 17.65
CA LEU A 72 8.39 -19.91 18.69
C LEU A 72 7.51 -20.69 19.69
N TYR A 73 8.02 -21.83 20.16
CA TYR A 73 7.44 -22.59 21.25
C TYR A 73 8.44 -22.64 22.38
N LEU A 74 8.00 -22.27 23.57
CA LEU A 74 8.72 -22.48 24.82
C LEU A 74 8.09 -23.66 25.57
N ARG A 75 8.92 -24.59 26.00
CA ARG A 75 8.53 -25.75 26.78
C ARG A 75 9.32 -25.77 28.09
N ASP A 76 8.62 -25.89 29.19
CA ASP A 76 9.21 -26.20 30.48
C ASP A 76 9.48 -27.71 30.55
N ASN A 77 10.75 -28.11 30.63
CA ASN A 77 11.16 -29.52 30.59
C ASN A 77 10.80 -30.27 31.88
N ALA A 78 10.68 -29.57 33.02
CA ALA A 78 10.30 -30.16 34.27
C ALA A 78 8.82 -30.56 34.33
N THR A 79 7.95 -29.75 33.75
CA THR A 79 6.50 -29.96 33.80
C THR A 79 5.91 -30.53 32.51
N GLY A 80 6.60 -30.35 31.38
CA GLY A 80 6.10 -30.70 30.05
C GLY A 80 5.14 -29.66 29.47
N ALA A 81 4.80 -28.61 30.22
CA ALA A 81 3.95 -27.53 29.72
C ALA A 81 4.66 -26.71 28.64
N PHE A 82 3.93 -26.31 27.61
CA PHE A 82 4.48 -25.47 26.54
C PHE A 82 3.46 -24.41 26.08
N TRP A 83 3.98 -23.33 25.52
CA TRP A 83 3.23 -22.19 25.01
C TRP A 83 4.00 -21.47 23.90
N SER A 84 3.35 -20.58 23.17
CA SER A 84 3.99 -19.67 22.23
C SER A 84 4.03 -18.27 22.78
N PRO A 85 5.22 -17.59 22.80
CA PRO A 85 5.34 -16.21 23.27
C PRO A 85 4.50 -15.22 22.45
N SER A 86 4.23 -15.51 21.19
CA SER A 86 3.35 -14.74 20.31
C SER A 86 1.85 -15.07 20.45
N TRP A 87 1.46 -15.92 21.41
CA TRP A 87 0.15 -16.51 21.61
C TRP A 87 -0.20 -17.54 20.53
N GLN A 88 -0.24 -17.18 19.25
CA GLN A 88 -0.31 -18.15 18.15
C GLN A 88 1.03 -18.93 18.06
N PRO A 89 0.99 -20.23 17.66
CA PRO A 89 -0.18 -20.99 17.27
C PRO A 89 -0.87 -21.75 18.44
N THR A 90 -0.26 -21.81 19.64
CA THR A 90 -0.76 -22.63 20.76
C THR A 90 -2.03 -22.05 21.39
N ARG A 91 -2.21 -20.73 21.34
CA ARG A 91 -3.30 -19.98 21.97
C ARG A 91 -3.44 -20.27 23.48
N THR A 92 -2.35 -20.68 24.10
CA THR A 92 -2.26 -20.85 25.56
C THR A 92 -2.44 -19.48 26.22
N PRO A 93 -3.29 -19.36 27.25
CA PRO A 93 -3.40 -18.13 28.01
C PRO A 93 -2.01 -17.69 28.52
N LEU A 94 -1.72 -16.39 28.40
CA LEU A 94 -0.48 -15.76 28.83
C LEU A 94 -0.75 -14.91 30.08
N ASP A 95 0.22 -14.84 31.00
CA ASP A 95 0.14 -13.99 32.20
C ASP A 95 0.20 -12.51 31.84
N SER A 96 0.99 -12.18 30.80
CA SER A 96 1.06 -10.85 30.18
C SER A 96 1.34 -10.95 28.71
N TYR A 97 0.87 -9.95 27.95
CA TYR A 97 1.11 -9.86 26.52
C TYR A 97 1.07 -8.42 26.05
N THR A 98 2.05 -8.04 25.23
CA THR A 98 2.03 -6.80 24.44
C THR A 98 2.64 -7.05 23.07
N CYS A 99 2.06 -6.40 22.05
CA CYS A 99 2.67 -6.29 20.73
C CYS A 99 2.82 -4.80 20.41
N ARG A 100 4.02 -4.39 19.99
CA ARG A 100 4.36 -3.02 19.59
C ARG A 100 4.66 -3.02 18.10
N HIS A 101 3.82 -2.37 17.31
CA HIS A 101 4.11 -2.10 15.92
C HIS A 101 4.76 -0.73 15.79
N GLY A 102 5.95 -0.69 15.19
CA GLY A 102 6.68 0.54 14.89
C GLY A 102 7.05 0.62 13.42
N MET A 103 7.84 1.61 13.05
CA MET A 103 8.21 1.87 11.66
C MET A 103 9.18 0.79 11.13
N GLY A 104 8.66 -0.20 10.41
CA GLY A 104 9.43 -1.31 9.85
C GLY A 104 9.87 -2.38 10.84
N TYR A 105 9.33 -2.39 12.06
CA TYR A 105 9.61 -3.40 13.06
C TYR A 105 8.40 -3.74 13.91
N THR A 106 8.45 -4.90 14.56
CA THR A 106 7.44 -5.36 15.52
C THR A 106 8.14 -5.98 16.73
N ILE A 107 7.66 -5.67 17.93
CA ILE A 107 8.13 -6.29 19.17
C ILE A 107 6.95 -7.01 19.82
N ILE A 108 7.09 -8.30 20.09
CA ILE A 108 6.12 -9.07 20.88
C ILE A 108 6.79 -9.45 22.20
N GLU A 109 6.15 -9.11 23.30
CA GLU A 109 6.63 -9.40 24.63
C GLU A 109 5.50 -10.05 25.46
N SER A 110 5.81 -11.16 26.08
CA SER A 110 4.85 -11.91 26.88
C SER A 110 5.51 -12.65 28.03
N ALA A 111 4.70 -13.04 29.00
CA ALA A 111 5.15 -13.92 30.07
C ALA A 111 4.14 -15.04 30.31
N ASN A 112 4.65 -16.21 30.69
CA ASN A 112 3.86 -17.33 31.20
C ASN A 112 4.71 -18.12 32.21
N GLN A 113 4.10 -18.54 33.33
CA GLN A 113 4.76 -19.31 34.37
C GLN A 113 6.08 -18.66 34.88
N GLN A 114 6.12 -17.33 34.98
CA GLN A 114 7.29 -16.53 35.36
C GLN A 114 8.51 -16.70 34.40
N ILE A 115 8.26 -17.06 33.16
CA ILE A 115 9.22 -16.98 32.07
C ILE A 115 8.74 -15.91 31.11
N SER A 116 9.55 -14.86 30.94
CA SER A 116 9.24 -13.82 29.94
C SER A 116 10.02 -14.04 28.67
N ALA A 117 9.41 -13.67 27.54
CA ALA A 117 10.04 -13.68 26.22
C ALA A 117 9.72 -12.38 25.50
N LYS A 118 10.75 -11.78 24.92
CA LYS A 118 10.65 -10.55 24.10
C LYS A 118 11.34 -10.81 22.78
N THR A 119 10.59 -10.68 21.68
CA THR A 119 11.11 -10.86 20.32
C THR A 119 10.94 -9.58 19.51
N LEU A 120 12.05 -9.07 18.98
CA LEU A 120 12.10 -7.99 17.99
C LEU A 120 12.21 -8.61 16.59
N TYR A 121 11.27 -8.25 15.71
CA TYR A 121 11.24 -8.63 14.29
C TYR A 121 11.49 -7.40 13.42
N PHE A 122 12.46 -7.45 12.53
CA PHE A 122 12.72 -6.39 11.55
C PHE A 122 13.57 -6.88 10.38
N VAL A 123 13.63 -6.09 9.32
CA VAL A 123 14.50 -6.28 8.16
C VAL A 123 15.56 -5.17 8.16
N PRO A 124 16.87 -5.49 8.24
CA PRO A 124 17.93 -4.49 8.15
C PRO A 124 17.94 -3.78 6.79
N LEU A 125 18.32 -2.52 6.78
CA LEU A 125 18.47 -1.75 5.54
C LEU A 125 19.51 -2.42 4.62
N GLY A 126 19.17 -2.54 3.33
CA GLY A 126 20.05 -3.12 2.31
C GLY A 126 20.30 -4.63 2.44
N ALA A 127 19.60 -5.35 3.33
CA ALA A 127 19.76 -6.79 3.52
C ALA A 127 18.53 -7.57 3.04
N ASN A 128 18.77 -8.75 2.46
CA ASN A 128 17.71 -9.66 2.01
C ASN A 128 17.41 -10.73 3.06
N LEU A 129 17.19 -10.31 4.29
CA LEU A 129 16.86 -11.18 5.43
C LEU A 129 16.03 -10.43 6.47
N GLU A 130 15.27 -11.17 7.25
CA GLU A 130 14.65 -10.68 8.47
C GLU A 130 15.33 -11.27 9.71
N ILE A 131 15.34 -10.50 10.78
CA ILE A 131 15.93 -10.85 12.07
C ILE A 131 14.81 -11.03 13.09
N TRP A 132 14.88 -12.13 13.87
CA TRP A 132 14.11 -12.30 15.09
C TRP A 132 15.09 -12.33 16.26
N SER A 133 15.16 -11.26 17.00
CA SER A 133 16.02 -11.16 18.20
C SER A 133 15.19 -11.45 19.44
N THR A 134 15.29 -12.66 19.96
CA THR A 134 14.49 -13.15 21.07
C THR A 134 15.30 -13.18 22.35
N THR A 135 14.82 -12.52 23.42
CA THR A 135 15.37 -12.59 24.76
C THR A 135 14.40 -13.33 25.67
N ILE A 136 14.87 -14.40 26.31
CA ILE A 136 14.11 -15.20 27.28
C ILE A 136 14.71 -14.95 28.64
N THR A 137 13.87 -14.64 29.64
CA THR A 137 14.28 -14.34 31.01
C THR A 137 13.56 -15.26 32.00
N ASN A 138 14.32 -15.87 32.89
CA ASN A 138 13.80 -16.62 34.03
C ASN A 138 13.48 -15.64 35.18
N GLN A 139 12.21 -15.41 35.45
CA GLN A 139 11.72 -14.59 36.56
C GLN A 139 11.40 -15.40 37.84
N ARG A 140 11.66 -16.71 37.80
CA ARG A 140 11.48 -17.60 38.96
C ARG A 140 12.63 -17.41 39.94
N ASP A 141 12.42 -17.86 41.19
CA ASP A 141 13.46 -18.00 42.22
C ASP A 141 14.24 -19.33 42.13
N THR A 142 13.90 -20.16 41.15
CA THR A 142 14.51 -21.46 40.84
C THR A 142 15.07 -21.51 39.44
N VAL A 143 15.98 -22.44 39.20
CA VAL A 143 16.54 -22.70 37.87
C VAL A 143 15.41 -23.15 36.94
N ALA A 144 15.37 -22.57 35.75
CA ALA A 144 14.48 -22.98 34.67
C ALA A 144 15.23 -23.83 33.64
N ASP A 145 14.73 -25.04 33.37
CA ASP A 145 15.17 -25.90 32.29
C ASP A 145 14.14 -25.89 31.18
N LEU A 146 14.48 -25.25 30.03
CA LEU A 146 13.58 -24.96 28.95
C LEU A 146 14.06 -25.53 27.61
N SER A 147 13.10 -25.82 26.75
CA SER A 147 13.34 -26.07 25.32
C SER A 147 12.66 -24.98 24.52
N LEU A 148 13.39 -24.38 23.56
CA LEU A 148 12.88 -23.42 22.58
C LEU A 148 12.87 -24.10 21.21
N PHE A 149 11.72 -24.09 20.53
CA PHE A 149 11.59 -24.53 19.15
C PHE A 149 11.16 -23.34 18.29
N SER A 150 11.91 -23.08 17.20
CA SER A 150 11.48 -22.15 16.16
C SER A 150 10.68 -22.88 15.09
N LEU A 151 9.84 -22.16 14.34
CA LEU A 151 9.10 -22.75 13.23
C LEU A 151 8.78 -21.73 12.15
N ILE A 152 9.12 -22.13 10.91
CA ILE A 152 8.61 -21.56 9.67
C ILE A 152 8.16 -22.68 8.73
N GLU A 153 7.23 -22.38 7.83
CA GLU A 153 6.91 -23.26 6.70
C GLU A 153 7.38 -22.61 5.40
N PHE A 154 8.24 -23.28 4.61
CA PHE A 154 8.73 -22.74 3.34
C PHE A 154 7.66 -22.83 2.27
N CYS A 155 7.51 -21.75 1.49
CA CYS A 155 6.75 -21.72 0.25
C CYS A 155 7.62 -22.25 -0.90
N LEU A 156 7.01 -22.86 -1.91
CA LEU A 156 7.70 -23.33 -3.12
C LEU A 156 7.86 -22.21 -4.16
N TRP A 157 8.09 -20.99 -3.72
CA TRP A 157 8.38 -19.77 -4.47
C TRP A 157 7.16 -19.13 -5.17
N ASP A 158 6.48 -19.84 -6.07
CA ASP A 158 5.23 -19.35 -6.67
C ASP A 158 4.08 -19.63 -5.69
N ALA A 159 3.62 -18.59 -5.02
CA ALA A 159 2.59 -18.70 -3.99
C ALA A 159 1.24 -19.19 -4.52
N TRP A 160 0.90 -18.86 -5.77
CA TRP A 160 -0.32 -19.34 -6.41
C TRP A 160 -0.25 -20.84 -6.67
N ASP A 161 0.84 -21.27 -7.26
CA ASP A 161 1.07 -22.66 -7.57
C ASP A 161 1.23 -23.52 -6.27
N ASP A 162 1.89 -22.98 -5.25
CA ASP A 162 2.01 -23.59 -3.93
C ASP A 162 0.65 -23.82 -3.27
N ALA A 163 -0.28 -22.90 -3.46
CA ALA A 163 -1.62 -23.00 -2.89
C ALA A 163 -2.56 -23.93 -3.65
N THR A 164 -2.35 -24.14 -4.97
CA THR A 164 -3.31 -24.79 -5.86
C THR A 164 -2.83 -26.10 -6.48
N ASN A 165 -1.52 -26.36 -6.53
CA ASN A 165 -0.93 -27.52 -7.20
C ASN A 165 -0.29 -28.48 -6.20
N TYR A 166 -1.09 -29.41 -5.69
CA TYR A 166 -0.62 -30.41 -4.72
C TYR A 166 0.47 -31.35 -5.27
N GLN A 167 0.42 -31.73 -6.55
CA GLN A 167 1.40 -32.60 -7.16
C GLN A 167 2.80 -31.98 -7.10
N ARG A 168 2.93 -30.69 -7.32
CA ARG A 168 4.20 -29.98 -7.21
C ARG A 168 4.70 -29.99 -5.80
N ASN A 169 3.83 -29.73 -4.82
CA ASN A 169 4.18 -29.72 -3.40
C ASN A 169 4.77 -31.03 -2.92
N PHE A 170 4.39 -32.13 -3.53
CA PHE A 170 4.88 -33.46 -3.12
C PHE A 170 6.23 -33.85 -3.73
N ASN A 171 6.73 -33.14 -4.76
CA ASN A 171 7.82 -33.70 -5.56
C ASN A 171 9.05 -32.81 -5.70
N ILE A 172 9.06 -31.55 -5.29
CA ILE A 172 10.11 -30.61 -5.71
C ILE A 172 10.91 -29.95 -4.59
N ALA A 173 10.44 -30.00 -3.34
CA ALA A 173 11.13 -29.35 -2.24
C ALA A 173 12.43 -30.10 -1.89
N GLN A 174 13.52 -29.34 -1.70
CA GLN A 174 14.80 -29.88 -1.25
C GLN A 174 15.34 -29.02 -0.13
N VAL A 175 15.83 -29.67 0.91
CA VAL A 175 16.46 -29.01 2.05
C VAL A 175 17.90 -29.50 2.18
N GLU A 176 18.80 -28.60 2.50
CA GLU A 176 20.18 -28.93 2.89
C GLU A 176 20.41 -28.36 4.29
N ILE A 177 21.16 -29.08 5.12
CA ILE A 177 21.52 -28.66 6.47
C ILE A 177 23.03 -28.64 6.56
N GLU A 178 23.59 -27.49 6.94
CA GLU A 178 25.02 -27.32 7.11
C GLU A 178 25.27 -26.31 8.25
N ASP A 179 26.09 -26.71 9.23
CA ASP A 179 26.43 -25.91 10.40
C ASP A 179 25.21 -25.38 11.17
N GLY A 180 24.11 -26.15 11.21
CA GLY A 180 22.85 -25.79 11.86
C GLY A 180 21.98 -24.80 11.05
N VAL A 181 22.40 -24.40 9.86
CA VAL A 181 21.61 -23.59 8.94
C VAL A 181 20.80 -24.49 8.02
N ILE A 182 19.51 -24.20 7.89
CA ILE A 182 18.57 -24.89 7.02
C ILE A 182 18.45 -24.09 5.73
N TYR A 183 18.79 -24.70 4.59
CA TYR A 183 18.70 -24.10 3.24
C TYR A 183 17.60 -24.78 2.44
N HIS A 184 16.75 -24.01 1.77
CA HIS A 184 15.64 -24.52 0.97
C HIS A 184 15.72 -24.05 -0.47
N LYS A 185 15.62 -24.99 -1.41
CA LYS A 185 15.56 -24.73 -2.87
C LYS A 185 14.50 -25.58 -3.55
N THR A 186 14.18 -25.25 -4.80
CA THR A 186 13.38 -26.06 -5.71
C THR A 186 13.93 -25.97 -7.13
N GLU A 187 13.79 -27.02 -7.92
CA GLU A 187 14.31 -27.10 -9.31
C GLU A 187 13.22 -27.37 -10.35
N TYR A 188 11.97 -27.25 -9.99
CA TYR A 188 10.88 -27.64 -10.88
C TYR A 188 10.50 -26.53 -11.87
N ARG A 189 10.42 -26.87 -13.18
CA ARG A 189 10.02 -26.01 -14.32
C ARG A 189 10.87 -24.78 -14.58
N GLU A 190 11.53 -24.23 -13.61
CA GLU A 190 12.43 -23.11 -13.73
C GLU A 190 13.82 -23.50 -13.25
N ARG A 191 14.85 -23.02 -13.95
CA ARG A 191 16.20 -23.05 -13.42
C ARG A 191 16.35 -21.90 -12.43
N ARG A 192 16.05 -22.16 -11.19
CA ARG A 192 16.18 -21.19 -10.11
C ARG A 192 17.62 -21.14 -9.63
N ASP A 193 18.11 -19.91 -9.52
CA ASP A 193 19.46 -19.58 -9.00
C ASP A 193 19.40 -19.02 -7.59
N HIS A 194 18.24 -19.08 -6.96
CA HIS A 194 17.97 -18.55 -5.62
C HIS A 194 17.54 -19.65 -4.63
N PHE A 195 17.75 -19.33 -3.38
CA PHE A 195 17.36 -20.19 -2.25
C PHE A 195 17.01 -19.35 -1.02
N ALA A 196 16.26 -19.95 -0.09
CA ALA A 196 16.03 -19.41 1.25
C ALA A 196 16.93 -20.09 2.27
N TYR A 197 17.17 -19.41 3.39
CA TYR A 197 17.88 -19.98 4.52
C TYR A 197 17.28 -19.57 5.84
N PHE A 198 17.39 -20.45 6.84
CA PHE A 198 16.96 -20.20 8.20
C PHE A 198 18.06 -20.59 9.16
N ALA A 199 18.56 -19.66 9.98
CA ALA A 199 19.71 -19.81 10.84
C ALA A 199 19.41 -19.42 12.28
N CYS A 200 20.17 -19.95 13.23
CA CYS A 200 20.07 -19.67 14.66
C CYS A 200 21.46 -19.40 15.25
N SER A 201 21.56 -18.42 16.18
CA SER A 201 22.82 -18.07 16.85
C SER A 201 23.21 -19.01 18.01
N ALA A 202 22.26 -19.78 18.53
CA ALA A 202 22.50 -20.68 19.65
C ALA A 202 22.97 -22.08 19.19
N PRO A 203 23.73 -22.80 20.01
CA PRO A 203 24.00 -24.23 19.77
C PRO A 203 22.70 -25.01 19.71
N LEU A 204 22.55 -25.84 18.69
CA LEU A 204 21.33 -26.61 18.48
C LEU A 204 21.40 -27.95 19.23
N ALA A 205 20.30 -28.32 19.88
CA ALA A 205 20.05 -29.65 20.40
C ALA A 205 19.47 -30.58 19.32
N GLY A 206 18.86 -29.99 18.27
CA GLY A 206 18.31 -30.69 17.14
C GLY A 206 17.62 -29.75 16.17
N TYR A 207 17.04 -30.30 15.11
CA TYR A 207 16.31 -29.58 14.08
C TYR A 207 15.21 -30.48 13.50
N ASP A 208 14.25 -29.87 12.78
CA ASP A 208 13.30 -30.58 11.96
C ASP A 208 13.01 -29.78 10.67
N THR A 209 12.97 -30.50 9.55
CA THR A 209 12.62 -29.90 8.25
C THR A 209 11.45 -30.61 7.56
N HIS A 210 10.98 -31.72 8.09
CA HIS A 210 9.83 -32.46 7.57
C HIS A 210 8.60 -32.18 8.43
N ARG A 211 7.57 -31.60 7.81
CA ARG A 211 6.38 -31.08 8.51
C ARG A 211 5.63 -32.17 9.29
N GLU A 212 5.47 -33.36 8.70
CA GLU A 212 4.69 -34.44 9.32
C GLU A 212 5.38 -35.03 10.54
N ASP A 213 6.72 -35.16 10.50
CA ASP A 213 7.49 -35.63 11.64
C ASP A 213 7.51 -34.65 12.80
N PHE A 214 7.46 -33.33 12.47
CA PHE A 214 7.37 -32.27 13.47
C PHE A 214 5.99 -32.24 14.13
N LEU A 215 4.92 -32.28 13.33
CA LEU A 215 3.54 -32.16 13.81
C LEU A 215 3.05 -33.46 14.45
N GLY A 216 3.29 -34.58 13.82
CA GLY A 216 2.64 -35.85 14.10
C GLY A 216 1.32 -36.03 13.35
N PRO A 217 0.85 -37.28 13.21
CA PRO A 217 -0.39 -37.60 12.48
C PRO A 217 -1.62 -36.90 13.11
N TYR A 218 -2.45 -36.26 12.25
CA TYR A 218 -3.70 -35.58 12.64
C TYR A 218 -3.52 -34.44 13.65
N ARG A 219 -2.32 -33.88 13.78
CA ARG A 219 -2.04 -32.75 14.69
C ARG A 219 -1.87 -31.44 13.91
N GLY A 220 -2.17 -30.32 14.55
CA GLY A 220 -1.95 -28.98 14.04
C GLY A 220 -0.71 -28.29 14.64
N TRP A 221 -0.49 -27.07 14.22
CA TRP A 221 0.57 -26.22 14.73
C TRP A 221 0.39 -25.85 16.22
N ASP A 222 -0.80 -25.95 16.74
CA ASP A 222 -1.14 -25.69 18.15
C ASP A 222 -0.54 -26.73 19.11
N LYS A 223 -0.31 -27.96 18.63
CA LYS A 223 0.18 -29.06 19.46
C LYS A 223 1.10 -30.02 18.70
N PRO A 224 2.30 -29.56 18.23
CA PRO A 224 3.25 -30.43 17.55
C PRO A 224 3.79 -31.53 18.46
N VAL A 225 3.93 -32.74 17.93
CA VAL A 225 4.46 -33.89 18.72
C VAL A 225 5.89 -33.68 19.21
N VAL A 226 6.71 -32.99 18.40
CA VAL A 226 8.10 -32.69 18.73
C VAL A 226 8.18 -31.78 19.96
N VAL A 227 7.34 -30.72 19.99
CA VAL A 227 7.29 -29.79 21.13
C VAL A 227 6.74 -30.46 22.38
N GLU A 228 5.66 -31.25 22.24
CA GLU A 228 5.10 -32.01 23.36
C GLU A 228 6.09 -33.01 23.98
N ARG A 229 6.86 -33.69 23.13
CA ARG A 229 7.90 -34.64 23.54
C ARG A 229 9.14 -33.91 24.12
N GLY A 230 9.41 -32.66 23.66
CA GLY A 230 10.60 -31.91 24.07
C GLY A 230 11.87 -32.31 23.36
N GLU A 231 11.78 -33.00 22.22
CA GLU A 231 12.91 -33.51 21.46
C GLU A 231 12.63 -33.51 19.95
N SER A 232 13.57 -32.97 19.17
CA SER A 232 13.53 -32.96 17.70
C SER A 232 13.68 -34.40 17.14
N ALA A 233 13.04 -34.63 16.02
CA ALA A 233 13.18 -35.86 15.25
C ALA A 233 14.46 -35.86 14.39
N ASN A 234 15.12 -34.72 14.20
CA ASN A 234 16.20 -34.48 13.24
C ASN A 234 15.82 -34.90 11.82
N SER A 235 14.59 -34.58 11.46
CA SER A 235 13.99 -34.97 10.19
C SER A 235 14.51 -34.12 9.02
N GLU A 236 14.70 -34.76 7.86
CA GLU A 236 15.13 -34.12 6.62
C GLU A 236 14.05 -34.24 5.55
N ALA A 237 13.52 -33.10 5.08
CA ALA A 237 12.57 -33.07 3.97
C ALA A 237 13.28 -33.32 2.63
N ARG A 238 12.88 -34.38 1.96
CA ARG A 238 13.21 -34.64 0.56
C ARG A 238 11.90 -34.73 -0.20
N SER A 239 11.56 -33.66 -0.91
CA SER A 239 10.20 -33.40 -1.38
C SER A 239 9.20 -33.13 -0.24
N TRP A 240 7.90 -33.01 -0.55
CA TRP A 240 6.82 -32.67 0.37
C TRP A 240 6.86 -31.20 0.86
N ALA A 241 6.18 -30.89 1.96
CA ALA A 241 6.08 -29.52 2.50
C ALA A 241 7.21 -29.27 3.51
N PRO A 242 8.30 -28.59 3.13
CA PRO A 242 9.43 -28.37 4.01
C PRO A 242 9.11 -27.30 5.06
N ILE A 243 9.63 -27.52 6.26
CA ILE A 243 9.66 -26.55 7.35
C ILE A 243 11.10 -26.23 7.73
N GLY A 244 11.28 -25.16 8.52
CA GLY A 244 12.52 -24.91 9.26
C GLY A 244 12.21 -24.82 10.74
N SER A 245 12.77 -25.73 11.53
CA SER A 245 12.67 -25.72 12.98
C SER A 245 14.03 -25.98 13.60
N HIS A 246 14.43 -25.12 14.54
CA HIS A 246 15.61 -25.28 15.38
C HIS A 246 15.17 -25.59 16.81
N HIS A 247 15.81 -26.55 17.47
CA HIS A 247 15.63 -26.87 18.88
C HIS A 247 16.85 -26.39 19.68
N VAL A 248 16.61 -25.52 20.64
CA VAL A 248 17.62 -24.99 21.57
C VAL A 248 17.23 -25.35 23.00
N LYS A 249 18.18 -25.93 23.76
CA LYS A 249 18.02 -26.15 25.18
C LYS A 249 18.59 -24.99 25.99
N LEU A 250 17.87 -24.57 27.03
CA LEU A 250 18.23 -23.43 27.84
C LEU A 250 18.13 -23.82 29.33
N THR A 251 19.23 -23.65 30.04
CA THR A 251 19.21 -23.66 31.49
C THR A 251 19.50 -22.26 32.00
N LEU A 252 18.52 -21.65 32.66
CA LEU A 252 18.57 -20.26 33.12
C LEU A 252 18.50 -20.20 34.64
N GLN A 253 19.51 -19.54 35.29
CA GLN A 253 19.48 -19.23 36.71
C GLN A 253 18.37 -18.23 37.03
N PRO A 254 17.95 -18.09 38.30
CA PRO A 254 17.05 -17.01 38.71
C PRO A 254 17.53 -15.63 38.23
N GLY A 255 16.66 -14.91 37.52
CA GLY A 255 16.95 -13.59 36.93
C GLY A 255 17.83 -13.59 35.68
N GLU A 256 18.33 -14.77 35.23
CA GLU A 256 19.15 -14.85 34.02
C GLU A 256 18.31 -14.65 32.76
N SER A 257 18.94 -13.93 31.80
CA SER A 257 18.38 -13.72 30.45
C SER A 257 19.32 -14.32 29.39
N ARG A 258 18.73 -14.91 28.36
CA ARG A 258 19.46 -15.39 27.18
C ARG A 258 18.86 -14.82 25.91
N ARG A 259 19.74 -14.19 25.10
CA ARG A 259 19.38 -13.68 23.76
C ARG A 259 19.73 -14.70 22.69
N ILE A 260 18.76 -14.97 21.80
CA ILE A 260 18.90 -15.87 20.66
C ILE A 260 18.44 -15.13 19.42
N ILE A 261 19.21 -15.20 18.34
CA ILE A 261 18.96 -14.54 17.07
C ILE A 261 18.61 -15.62 16.04
N PHE A 262 17.48 -15.45 15.36
CA PHE A 262 17.11 -16.21 14.18
C PHE A 262 17.16 -15.30 12.95
N LEU A 263 17.62 -15.87 11.83
CA LEU A 263 17.69 -15.19 10.54
C LEU A 263 16.89 -16.00 9.52
N LEU A 264 15.93 -15.36 8.88
CA LEU A 264 15.24 -15.92 7.71
C LEU A 264 15.61 -15.07 6.50
N GLY A 265 16.31 -15.64 5.53
CA GLY A 265 16.84 -14.86 4.44
C GLY A 265 16.69 -15.49 3.06
N TYR A 266 17.08 -14.70 2.06
CA TYR A 266 17.02 -15.00 0.63
C TYR A 266 18.36 -14.67 -0.02
N GLN A 267 18.82 -15.55 -0.92
CA GLN A 267 20.05 -15.35 -1.69
C GLN A 267 19.86 -15.77 -3.14
N GLU A 268 20.31 -14.94 -4.08
CA GLU A 268 20.51 -15.28 -5.48
C GLU A 268 21.98 -15.48 -5.77
N ASN A 269 22.34 -16.59 -6.41
CA ASN A 269 23.69 -16.86 -6.90
C ASN A 269 23.78 -16.51 -8.38
N PRO A 270 24.98 -16.14 -8.91
CA PRO A 270 25.21 -16.13 -10.34
C PRO A 270 24.84 -17.48 -10.96
N ARG A 271 24.21 -17.46 -12.15
CA ARG A 271 23.67 -18.69 -12.78
C ARG A 271 24.73 -19.77 -13.02
N ASP A 272 25.95 -19.36 -13.34
CA ASP A 272 27.13 -20.21 -13.55
C ASP A 272 27.77 -20.71 -12.23
N GLN A 273 27.35 -20.14 -11.08
CA GLN A 273 27.88 -20.47 -9.75
C GLN A 273 26.77 -20.95 -8.81
N LYS A 274 25.72 -21.55 -9.35
CA LYS A 274 24.55 -21.99 -8.58
C LYS A 274 24.89 -23.09 -7.58
N PHE A 275 25.74 -24.03 -7.99
CA PHE A 275 26.14 -25.19 -7.20
C PHE A 275 27.64 -25.19 -6.88
N ASP A 276 28.01 -25.84 -5.79
CA ASP A 276 29.40 -26.04 -5.34
C ASP A 276 29.57 -27.44 -4.77
N PRO A 277 30.31 -28.36 -5.46
CA PRO A 277 30.99 -28.17 -6.77
C PRO A 277 29.98 -27.96 -7.94
N PRO A 278 30.42 -27.37 -9.06
CA PRO A 278 29.52 -27.01 -10.18
C PRO A 278 28.72 -28.14 -10.81
N ASP A 279 29.23 -29.36 -10.76
CA ASP A 279 28.60 -30.59 -11.26
C ASP A 279 27.70 -31.29 -10.25
N SER A 280 27.57 -30.73 -9.05
CA SER A 280 26.69 -31.23 -7.98
C SER A 280 25.30 -30.59 -8.02
N GLN A 281 24.45 -31.02 -7.07
CA GLN A 281 23.15 -30.35 -6.75
C GLN A 281 23.21 -29.63 -5.40
N ILE A 282 24.43 -29.45 -4.84
CA ILE A 282 24.64 -28.80 -3.54
C ILE A 282 24.64 -27.28 -3.76
N ILE A 283 23.81 -26.55 -3.00
CA ILE A 283 23.74 -25.08 -3.08
C ILE A 283 25.12 -24.48 -2.83
N ASN A 284 25.54 -23.53 -3.68
CA ASN A 284 26.72 -22.73 -3.39
C ASN A 284 26.40 -21.70 -2.29
N LYS A 285 26.98 -21.87 -1.13
CA LYS A 285 26.74 -21.07 0.08
C LYS A 285 27.81 -19.99 0.33
N ARG A 286 28.79 -19.84 -0.60
CA ARG A 286 29.94 -18.94 -0.40
C ARG A 286 29.52 -17.48 -0.15
N LEU A 287 28.53 -16.98 -0.88
CA LEU A 287 28.05 -15.60 -0.76
C LEU A 287 27.23 -15.36 0.51
N VAL A 288 26.47 -16.35 0.98
CA VAL A 288 25.55 -16.18 2.10
C VAL A 288 26.19 -16.45 3.46
N LYS A 289 27.20 -17.35 3.56
CA LYS A 289 27.87 -17.66 4.84
C LYS A 289 28.41 -16.43 5.58
N PRO A 290 29.11 -15.47 4.94
CA PRO A 290 29.56 -14.26 5.63
C PRO A 290 28.41 -13.38 6.12
N ILE A 291 27.29 -13.32 5.37
CA ILE A 291 26.09 -12.55 5.73
C ILE A 291 25.45 -13.16 6.99
N ILE A 292 25.29 -14.49 7.01
CA ILE A 292 24.75 -15.20 8.18
C ILE A 292 25.65 -14.95 9.40
N ALA A 293 26.97 -15.15 9.26
CA ALA A 293 27.92 -14.96 10.35
C ALA A 293 27.87 -13.54 10.92
N LYS A 294 27.72 -12.54 10.05
CA LYS A 294 27.59 -11.12 10.43
C LYS A 294 26.34 -10.86 11.27
N TYR A 295 25.16 -11.27 10.80
CA TYR A 295 23.89 -10.92 11.43
C TYR A 295 23.49 -11.84 12.60
N LEU A 296 24.25 -12.93 12.85
CA LEU A 296 24.11 -13.71 14.08
C LEU A 296 24.81 -13.04 15.29
N GLN A 297 25.57 -11.94 15.09
CA GLN A 297 26.23 -11.21 16.17
C GLN A 297 25.27 -10.19 16.79
N PRO A 298 25.08 -10.20 18.14
CA PRO A 298 24.16 -9.29 18.80
C PRO A 298 24.44 -7.80 18.52
N GLU A 299 25.71 -7.40 18.48
CA GLU A 299 26.13 -6.02 18.26
C GLU A 299 25.76 -5.54 16.84
N THR A 300 25.85 -6.43 15.85
CA THR A 300 25.41 -6.14 14.47
C THR A 300 23.90 -5.93 14.40
N VAL A 301 23.15 -6.75 15.14
CA VAL A 301 21.68 -6.63 15.18
C VAL A 301 21.26 -5.31 15.83
N ASP A 302 21.91 -4.93 16.93
CA ASP A 302 21.62 -3.68 17.63
C ASP A 302 21.95 -2.45 16.77
N ALA A 303 23.10 -2.45 16.09
CA ALA A 303 23.47 -1.41 15.12
C ALA A 303 22.48 -1.33 13.94
N ALA A 304 22.12 -2.46 13.34
CA ALA A 304 21.18 -2.49 12.23
C ALA A 304 19.77 -2.02 12.62
N PHE A 305 19.35 -2.27 13.85
CA PHE A 305 18.07 -1.76 14.36
C PHE A 305 18.14 -0.25 14.62
N ALA A 306 19.25 0.26 15.14
CA ALA A 306 19.47 1.69 15.30
C ALA A 306 19.48 2.42 13.94
N ASP A 307 20.13 1.86 12.93
CA ASP A 307 20.14 2.39 11.56
C ASP A 307 18.73 2.45 10.96
N LEU A 308 17.91 1.40 11.15
CA LEU A 308 16.52 1.39 10.70
C LEU A 308 15.69 2.51 11.36
N ARG A 309 15.87 2.74 12.66
CA ARG A 309 15.19 3.82 13.36
C ARG A 309 15.63 5.19 12.86
N ALA A 310 16.94 5.40 12.68
CA ALA A 310 17.47 6.65 12.14
C ALA A 310 16.98 6.94 10.71
N TYR A 311 16.86 5.92 9.88
CA TYR A 311 16.27 6.02 8.53
C TYR A 311 14.85 6.56 8.58
N TRP A 312 14.00 5.99 9.45
CA TRP A 312 12.62 6.45 9.60
C TRP A 312 12.52 7.84 10.24
N ASP A 313 13.39 8.17 11.20
CA ASP A 313 13.47 9.52 11.77
C ASP A 313 13.77 10.56 10.68
N GLY A 314 14.67 10.25 9.75
CA GLY A 314 14.98 11.09 8.61
C GLY A 314 13.79 11.30 7.67
N ILE A 315 13.09 10.22 7.31
CA ILE A 315 11.94 10.29 6.40
C ILE A 315 10.76 11.04 7.03
N LEU A 316 10.39 10.70 8.26
CA LEU A 316 9.28 11.34 8.95
C LEU A 316 9.57 12.80 9.28
N GLY A 317 10.85 13.16 9.49
CA GLY A 317 11.28 14.54 9.76
C GLY A 317 11.10 15.51 8.57
N ILE A 318 10.82 15.02 7.36
CA ILE A 318 10.63 15.86 6.17
C ILE A 318 9.37 16.73 6.29
N TYR A 319 8.31 16.20 6.90
CA TYR A 319 7.08 16.95 7.13
C TYR A 319 6.49 16.61 8.51
N GLN A 320 6.39 17.60 9.37
CA GLN A 320 5.84 17.48 10.70
C GLN A 320 4.85 18.62 10.97
N VAL A 321 3.79 18.33 11.71
CA VAL A 321 2.76 19.32 12.07
C VAL A 321 2.45 19.23 13.56
N ASP A 322 2.04 20.37 14.13
CA ASP A 322 1.45 20.43 15.46
C ASP A 322 0.13 21.22 15.34
N THR A 323 -0.96 20.47 15.37
CA THR A 323 -2.33 20.95 15.21
C THR A 323 -3.11 20.73 16.50
N PRO A 324 -4.25 21.42 16.71
CA PRO A 324 -5.12 21.17 17.85
C PRO A 324 -5.71 19.74 17.90
N ASP A 325 -5.65 18.97 16.78
CA ASP A 325 -6.19 17.62 16.72
C ASP A 325 -5.09 16.54 16.76
N MET A 326 -5.00 15.84 17.88
CA MET A 326 -3.99 14.79 18.09
C MET A 326 -4.08 13.64 17.08
N ALA A 327 -5.27 13.29 16.61
CA ALA A 327 -5.41 12.24 15.60
C ALA A 327 -4.76 12.66 14.27
N THR A 328 -4.93 13.92 13.87
CA THR A 328 -4.25 14.50 12.70
C THR A 328 -2.73 14.46 12.88
N ASN A 329 -2.22 14.87 14.06
CA ASN A 329 -0.78 14.86 14.33
C ASN A 329 -0.19 13.44 14.22
N ARG A 330 -0.86 12.43 14.79
CA ARG A 330 -0.45 11.01 14.69
C ARG A 330 -0.41 10.51 13.25
N MET A 331 -1.45 10.84 12.47
CA MET A 331 -1.52 10.38 11.08
C MET A 331 -0.49 11.09 10.20
N VAL A 332 -0.44 12.41 10.20
CA VAL A 332 0.45 13.18 9.32
C VAL A 332 1.92 12.94 9.67
N ASN A 333 2.26 12.97 10.96
CA ASN A 333 3.65 12.90 11.41
C ASN A 333 4.24 11.50 11.37
N VAL A 334 3.39 10.45 11.42
CA VAL A 334 3.86 9.07 11.58
C VAL A 334 3.11 8.11 10.65
N TRP A 335 1.87 7.79 10.97
CA TRP A 335 1.21 6.57 10.47
C TRP A 335 0.77 6.66 9.01
N ASN A 336 0.20 7.80 8.59
CA ASN A 336 -0.16 7.96 7.19
C ASN A 336 1.09 8.11 6.29
N ALA A 337 2.11 8.83 6.75
CA ALA A 337 3.40 8.93 6.06
C ALA A 337 4.06 7.54 5.90
N TYR A 338 4.02 6.72 6.96
CA TYR A 338 4.51 5.34 6.93
C TYR A 338 3.68 4.45 5.97
N GLN A 339 2.35 4.54 6.04
CA GLN A 339 1.48 3.80 5.14
C GLN A 339 1.71 4.18 3.67
N CYS A 340 1.94 5.45 3.35
CA CYS A 340 2.28 5.90 2.00
C CYS A 340 3.54 5.20 1.47
N MET A 341 4.59 5.05 2.31
CA MET A 341 5.80 4.31 1.95
C MET A 341 5.50 2.84 1.66
N VAL A 342 4.73 2.18 2.53
CA VAL A 342 4.36 0.76 2.35
C VAL A 342 3.53 0.59 1.07
N THR A 343 2.54 1.44 0.86
CA THR A 343 1.68 1.40 -0.33
C THR A 343 2.49 1.67 -1.61
N PHE A 344 3.41 2.63 -1.58
CA PHE A 344 4.33 2.87 -2.69
C PHE A 344 5.18 1.64 -3.03
N ASN A 345 5.72 0.95 -2.02
CA ASN A 345 6.54 -0.25 -2.23
C ASN A 345 5.75 -1.41 -2.83
N MET A 346 4.53 -1.63 -2.35
CA MET A 346 3.74 -2.82 -2.62
C MET A 346 2.65 -2.61 -3.67
N SER A 347 2.19 -1.38 -3.92
CA SER A 347 0.93 -1.11 -4.60
C SER A 347 -0.20 -1.96 -3.98
N ARG A 348 -0.77 -2.91 -4.72
CA ARG A 348 -1.78 -3.87 -4.21
C ARG A 348 -1.27 -5.32 -4.30
N SER A 349 0.05 -5.51 -4.48
CA SER A 349 0.63 -6.82 -4.84
C SER A 349 0.88 -7.77 -3.68
N ALA A 350 0.92 -7.28 -2.44
CA ALA A 350 1.30 -8.05 -1.25
C ALA A 350 0.35 -7.79 -0.08
N SER A 351 -0.95 -7.87 -0.31
CA SER A 351 -1.98 -7.69 0.72
C SER A 351 -2.06 -8.88 1.67
N TYR A 352 -2.48 -8.63 2.90
CA TYR A 352 -2.82 -9.67 3.87
C TYR A 352 -4.26 -10.16 3.70
N PHE A 353 -5.18 -9.28 3.33
CA PHE A 353 -6.61 -9.56 3.32
C PHE A 353 -7.24 -9.59 1.93
N GLU A 354 -6.75 -8.81 0.97
CA GLU A 354 -7.43 -8.62 -0.31
C GLU A 354 -6.96 -9.62 -1.36
N SER A 355 -5.84 -9.36 -1.98
CA SER A 355 -5.42 -10.15 -3.13
C SER A 355 -4.16 -10.95 -2.90
N GLY A 356 -3.28 -10.55 -2.01
CA GLY A 356 -2.08 -11.25 -1.55
C GLY A 356 -1.27 -12.07 -2.56
N VAL A 357 -1.93 -12.57 -3.59
CA VAL A 357 -1.35 -13.42 -4.63
C VAL A 357 -1.99 -13.06 -5.97
N GLY A 358 -1.17 -12.90 -7.01
CA GLY A 358 -1.64 -12.76 -8.38
C GLY A 358 -1.80 -11.35 -8.90
N ARG A 359 -1.83 -10.31 -8.05
CA ARG A 359 -1.80 -8.91 -8.50
C ARG A 359 -0.39 -8.41 -8.76
N GLY A 360 -0.24 -7.63 -9.83
CA GLY A 360 0.94 -6.83 -10.09
C GLY A 360 0.89 -5.47 -9.39
N LEU A 361 1.80 -4.57 -9.77
CA LEU A 361 1.74 -3.16 -9.43
C LEU A 361 0.82 -2.47 -10.44
N GLY A 362 -0.27 -1.88 -9.98
CA GLY A 362 -1.22 -1.17 -10.84
C GLY A 362 -0.61 0.11 -11.42
N PHE A 363 -0.89 0.39 -12.69
CA PHE A 363 -0.40 1.60 -13.36
C PHE A 363 -0.98 2.87 -12.72
N ARG A 364 -2.30 2.97 -12.65
CA ARG A 364 -2.95 4.12 -12.00
C ARG A 364 -2.74 4.12 -10.48
N ASP A 365 -2.77 2.93 -9.85
CA ASP A 365 -2.53 2.81 -8.41
C ASP A 365 -1.19 3.39 -8.03
N SER A 366 -0.10 2.97 -8.71
CA SER A 366 1.25 3.46 -8.42
C SER A 366 1.43 4.93 -8.79
N SER A 367 0.77 5.42 -9.84
CA SER A 367 0.78 6.85 -10.20
C SER A 367 0.12 7.71 -9.12
N GLN A 368 -0.97 7.25 -8.52
CA GLN A 368 -1.65 7.97 -7.43
C GLN A 368 -0.91 7.84 -6.10
N ASP A 369 -0.34 6.66 -5.80
CA ASP A 369 0.44 6.45 -4.59
C ASP A 369 1.65 7.41 -4.52
N LEU A 370 2.23 7.77 -5.67
CA LEU A 370 3.30 8.77 -5.78
C LEU A 370 2.91 10.14 -5.21
N LEU A 371 1.65 10.55 -5.32
CA LEU A 371 1.17 11.86 -4.86
C LEU A 371 1.39 12.08 -3.36
N GLY A 372 1.25 11.01 -2.56
CA GLY A 372 1.46 11.05 -1.11
C GLY A 372 2.89 10.73 -0.66
N PHE A 373 3.79 10.39 -1.60
CA PHE A 373 5.10 9.81 -1.27
C PHE A 373 6.29 10.59 -1.83
N VAL A 374 6.12 11.32 -2.91
CA VAL A 374 7.22 11.95 -3.67
C VAL A 374 8.15 12.81 -2.82
N HIS A 375 7.64 13.49 -1.79
CA HIS A 375 8.43 14.30 -0.88
C HIS A 375 9.35 13.48 0.04
N GLN A 376 9.01 12.24 0.34
CA GLN A 376 9.80 11.38 1.25
C GLN A 376 11.07 10.85 0.58
N VAL A 377 10.94 10.29 -0.62
CA VAL A 377 12.08 9.69 -1.35
C VAL A 377 12.00 10.00 -2.86
N PRO A 378 12.30 11.23 -3.26
CA PRO A 378 12.11 11.70 -4.63
C PRO A 378 12.88 10.89 -5.68
N ALA A 379 14.07 10.36 -5.34
CA ALA A 379 14.84 9.52 -6.26
C ALA A 379 14.09 8.24 -6.64
N ARG A 380 13.47 7.56 -5.67
CA ARG A 380 12.66 6.36 -5.92
C ARG A 380 11.35 6.68 -6.63
N ALA A 381 10.79 7.86 -6.38
CA ALA A 381 9.61 8.35 -7.10
C ALA A 381 9.95 8.54 -8.60
N ARG A 382 11.13 9.12 -8.92
CA ARG A 382 11.63 9.25 -10.29
C ARG A 382 11.75 7.88 -10.98
N GLU A 383 12.38 6.92 -10.34
CA GLU A 383 12.50 5.56 -10.88
C GLU A 383 11.12 4.94 -11.17
N ARG A 384 10.18 5.07 -10.24
CA ARG A 384 8.82 4.52 -10.41
C ARG A 384 8.08 5.17 -11.58
N ILE A 385 8.22 6.48 -11.79
CA ILE A 385 7.64 7.17 -12.94
C ILE A 385 8.18 6.59 -14.25
N LEU A 386 9.49 6.37 -14.34
CA LEU A 386 10.11 5.79 -15.54
C LEU A 386 9.70 4.32 -15.75
N ASP A 387 9.58 3.53 -14.67
CA ASP A 387 9.07 2.15 -14.74
C ASP A 387 7.63 2.11 -15.27
N LEU A 388 6.76 3.02 -14.80
CA LEU A 388 5.37 3.14 -15.25
C LEU A 388 5.30 3.56 -16.72
N ALA A 389 6.02 4.62 -17.10
CA ALA A 389 6.05 5.11 -18.47
C ALA A 389 6.55 4.03 -19.45
N ALA A 390 7.50 3.19 -19.04
CA ALA A 390 8.03 2.09 -19.86
C ALA A 390 6.97 0.99 -20.15
N THR A 391 5.88 0.92 -19.39
CA THR A 391 4.77 -0.01 -19.65
C THR A 391 3.65 0.60 -20.52
N GLN A 392 3.75 1.90 -20.86
CA GLN A 392 2.79 2.55 -21.74
C GLN A 392 2.82 1.92 -23.14
N LEU A 393 1.64 1.79 -23.76
CA LEU A 393 1.50 1.32 -25.13
C LEU A 393 1.86 2.43 -26.13
N ALA A 394 2.30 2.03 -27.32
CA ALA A 394 2.68 2.98 -28.37
C ALA A 394 1.55 3.92 -28.82
N ASN A 395 0.28 3.53 -28.64
CA ASN A 395 -0.88 4.39 -28.91
C ASN A 395 -1.22 5.35 -27.77
N GLY A 396 -0.48 5.32 -26.65
CA GLY A 396 -0.70 6.17 -25.48
C GLY A 396 -1.56 5.53 -24.38
N GLY A 397 -2.16 4.38 -24.62
CA GLY A 397 -2.79 3.54 -23.59
C GLY A 397 -1.75 2.96 -22.63
N ALA A 398 -2.17 2.19 -21.64
CA ALA A 398 -1.25 1.57 -20.68
C ALA A 398 -1.67 0.12 -20.39
N TYR A 399 -0.70 -0.71 -20.00
CA TYR A 399 -1.01 -1.92 -19.27
C TYR A 399 -1.58 -1.55 -17.89
N HIS A 400 -2.67 -2.19 -17.53
CA HIS A 400 -3.31 -1.93 -16.22
C HIS A 400 -2.41 -2.27 -15.03
N GLN A 401 -1.54 -3.27 -15.20
CA GLN A 401 -0.58 -3.69 -14.18
C GLN A 401 0.75 -4.09 -14.80
N PHE A 402 1.82 -3.96 -14.03
CA PHE A 402 3.12 -4.54 -14.37
C PHE A 402 3.61 -5.49 -13.27
N GLN A 403 4.45 -6.43 -13.68
CA GLN A 403 4.94 -7.49 -12.81
C GLN A 403 6.13 -6.97 -11.98
N PRO A 404 6.10 -7.05 -10.64
CA PRO A 404 7.10 -6.38 -9.78
C PRO A 404 8.55 -6.84 -9.99
N LEU A 405 8.75 -8.14 -10.29
CA LEU A 405 10.08 -8.73 -10.43
C LEU A 405 10.75 -8.34 -11.75
N THR A 406 9.99 -8.34 -12.84
CA THR A 406 10.51 -8.07 -14.20
C THR A 406 10.27 -6.64 -14.68
N LYS A 407 9.40 -5.91 -14.00
CA LYS A 407 8.92 -4.57 -14.35
C LYS A 407 8.24 -4.50 -15.73
N ARG A 408 7.77 -5.63 -16.29
CA ARG A 408 7.09 -5.70 -17.57
C ARG A 408 5.57 -5.63 -17.40
N GLY A 409 4.90 -5.07 -18.41
CA GLY A 409 3.45 -5.07 -18.47
C GLY A 409 2.86 -6.48 -18.35
N ASN A 410 1.72 -6.61 -17.69
CA ASN A 410 1.06 -7.90 -17.44
C ASN A 410 0.00 -8.18 -18.50
N ASP A 411 0.35 -9.00 -19.49
CA ASP A 411 -0.56 -9.40 -20.59
C ASP A 411 -1.82 -10.13 -20.10
N ALA A 412 -1.76 -10.81 -18.95
CA ALA A 412 -2.92 -11.56 -18.44
C ALA A 412 -4.06 -10.64 -17.97
N VAL A 413 -3.73 -9.42 -17.52
CA VAL A 413 -4.72 -8.38 -17.20
C VAL A 413 -4.96 -7.47 -18.40
N GLY A 414 -3.89 -7.25 -19.21
CA GLY A 414 -3.96 -6.47 -20.44
C GLY A 414 -4.08 -4.96 -20.21
N SER A 415 -4.80 -4.32 -21.11
CA SER A 415 -5.02 -2.88 -21.19
C SER A 415 -6.50 -2.56 -21.42
N GLY A 416 -6.82 -1.27 -21.60
CA GLY A 416 -8.19 -0.84 -21.94
C GLY A 416 -9.00 -0.32 -20.76
N PHE A 417 -8.35 -0.02 -19.65
CA PHE A 417 -8.87 0.83 -18.59
C PHE A 417 -8.50 2.27 -18.97
N ASN A 418 -9.47 3.01 -19.47
CA ASN A 418 -9.16 4.20 -20.26
C ASN A 418 -8.83 5.43 -19.42
N ASP A 419 -8.94 5.37 -18.09
CA ASP A 419 -8.43 6.37 -17.18
C ASP A 419 -6.92 6.20 -16.88
N ASP A 420 -6.39 4.96 -16.99
CA ASP A 420 -4.99 4.66 -16.64
C ASP A 420 -3.99 5.66 -17.21
N PRO A 421 -4.00 6.01 -18.50
CA PRO A 421 -3.00 6.90 -19.08
C PRO A 421 -2.95 8.28 -18.46
N LEU A 422 -4.09 8.82 -17.99
CA LEU A 422 -4.20 10.18 -17.48
C LEU A 422 -3.51 10.38 -16.12
N TRP A 423 -3.28 9.30 -15.38
CA TRP A 423 -2.63 9.37 -14.08
C TRP A 423 -1.12 9.60 -14.18
N LEU A 424 -0.47 9.20 -15.28
CA LEU A 424 0.96 9.45 -15.48
C LEU A 424 1.32 10.95 -15.59
N PRO A 425 0.64 11.78 -16.40
CA PRO A 425 0.84 13.23 -16.38
C PRO A 425 0.70 13.85 -14.99
N LEU A 426 -0.33 13.47 -14.22
CA LEU A 426 -0.55 13.97 -12.87
C LEU A 426 0.59 13.61 -11.92
N ALA A 427 1.08 12.37 -11.98
CA ALA A 427 2.22 11.93 -11.18
C ALA A 427 3.50 12.67 -11.53
N VAL A 428 3.79 12.87 -12.82
CA VAL A 428 4.98 13.62 -13.29
C VAL A 428 4.92 15.08 -12.87
N VAL A 429 3.75 15.72 -13.02
CA VAL A 429 3.54 17.11 -12.57
C VAL A 429 3.75 17.25 -11.06
N ALA A 430 3.19 16.35 -10.27
CA ALA A 430 3.40 16.35 -8.81
C ALA A 430 4.87 16.18 -8.45
N TYR A 431 5.58 15.29 -9.13
CA TYR A 431 7.02 15.09 -8.97
C TYR A 431 7.81 16.36 -9.28
N ILE A 432 7.55 17.01 -10.41
CA ILE A 432 8.27 18.24 -10.82
C ILE A 432 7.95 19.40 -9.86
N LYS A 433 6.70 19.55 -9.43
CA LYS A 433 6.32 20.57 -8.43
C LYS A 433 7.05 20.36 -7.11
N GLU A 434 7.24 19.12 -6.68
CA GLU A 434 7.97 18.82 -5.44
C GLU A 434 9.48 19.01 -5.58
N THR A 435 10.08 18.50 -6.65
CA THR A 435 11.54 18.39 -6.78
C THR A 435 12.19 19.53 -7.55
N GLY A 436 11.48 20.15 -8.50
CA GLY A 436 12.05 21.05 -9.48
C GLY A 436 12.86 20.35 -10.61
N ASP A 437 12.84 19.01 -10.66
CA ASP A 437 13.54 18.21 -11.67
C ASP A 437 12.75 18.16 -12.98
N PHE A 438 12.96 19.17 -13.83
CA PHE A 438 12.42 19.18 -15.20
C PHE A 438 13.18 18.25 -16.15
N ASP A 439 14.40 17.82 -15.80
CA ASP A 439 15.20 16.96 -16.66
C ASP A 439 14.60 15.56 -16.82
N ILE A 440 13.72 15.15 -15.92
CA ILE A 440 12.96 13.90 -16.07
C ILE A 440 12.21 13.84 -17.40
N LEU A 441 11.76 14.98 -17.94
CA LEU A 441 11.03 15.06 -19.22
C LEU A 441 11.87 14.63 -20.42
N ASN A 442 13.21 14.72 -20.32
CA ASN A 442 14.16 14.27 -21.33
C ASN A 442 14.52 12.78 -21.20
N ALA A 443 14.16 12.13 -20.12
CA ALA A 443 14.54 10.74 -19.89
C ALA A 443 14.04 9.84 -21.02
N PRO A 444 14.95 9.06 -21.67
CA PRO A 444 14.54 8.13 -22.71
C PRO A 444 13.81 6.94 -22.10
N VAL A 445 12.58 6.69 -22.56
CA VAL A 445 11.72 5.63 -22.04
C VAL A 445 11.16 4.82 -23.21
N PRO A 446 11.25 3.46 -23.18
CA PRO A 446 10.66 2.62 -24.21
C PRO A 446 9.14 2.49 -24.04
N TYR A 447 8.44 2.17 -25.13
CA TYR A 447 7.04 1.70 -25.07
C TYR A 447 7.00 0.17 -24.90
N GLU A 448 6.04 -0.32 -24.08
CA GLU A 448 5.81 -1.76 -23.85
C GLU A 448 7.08 -2.52 -23.38
N ASN A 449 7.99 -1.83 -22.71
CA ASN A 449 9.31 -2.35 -22.32
C ASN A 449 10.15 -2.89 -23.49
N LYS A 450 9.91 -2.41 -24.73
CA LYS A 450 10.62 -2.88 -25.95
C LYS A 450 11.84 -2.00 -26.23
N PRO A 451 13.06 -2.53 -26.15
CA PRO A 451 14.27 -1.79 -26.53
C PRO A 451 14.20 -1.29 -28.00
N GLY A 452 14.70 -0.07 -28.23
CA GLY A 452 14.69 0.55 -29.54
C GLY A 452 13.43 1.36 -29.87
N THR A 453 12.54 1.53 -28.89
CA THR A 453 11.33 2.36 -29.02
C THR A 453 11.38 3.59 -28.10
N GLU A 454 12.56 3.90 -27.56
CA GLU A 454 12.73 4.97 -26.58
C GLU A 454 12.40 6.33 -27.17
N THR A 455 11.56 7.07 -26.46
CA THR A 455 11.30 8.50 -26.70
C THR A 455 11.44 9.27 -25.38
N PRO A 456 11.59 10.61 -25.41
CA PRO A 456 11.54 11.39 -24.19
C PRO A 456 10.25 11.18 -23.39
N LEU A 457 10.32 11.16 -22.07
CA LEU A 457 9.12 11.04 -21.20
C LEU A 457 8.03 12.07 -21.57
N ALA A 458 8.42 13.27 -22.00
CA ALA A 458 7.46 14.28 -22.45
C ALA A 458 6.52 13.78 -23.55
N GLU A 459 7.01 12.96 -24.48
CA GLU A 459 6.19 12.37 -25.56
C GLU A 459 5.19 11.34 -24.99
N HIS A 460 5.57 10.60 -23.94
CA HIS A 460 4.68 9.69 -23.23
C HIS A 460 3.48 10.43 -22.62
N LEU A 461 3.73 11.63 -22.03
CA LEU A 461 2.67 12.45 -21.46
C LEU A 461 1.71 12.97 -22.54
N GLU A 462 2.25 13.43 -23.68
CA GLU A 462 1.43 13.85 -24.82
C GLU A 462 0.59 12.72 -25.40
N ARG A 463 1.17 11.52 -25.51
CA ARG A 463 0.43 10.35 -26.00
C ARG A 463 -0.68 9.96 -25.04
N ALA A 464 -0.50 10.09 -23.74
CA ALA A 464 -1.54 9.85 -22.74
C ALA A 464 -2.76 10.78 -22.95
N ILE A 465 -2.52 12.08 -23.15
CA ILE A 465 -3.57 13.06 -23.44
C ILE A 465 -4.27 12.75 -24.79
N ASN A 466 -3.47 12.48 -25.83
CA ASN A 466 -4.00 12.15 -27.16
C ASN A 466 -4.79 10.83 -27.18
N TYR A 467 -4.43 9.86 -26.32
CA TYR A 467 -5.18 8.60 -26.21
C TYR A 467 -6.64 8.87 -25.85
N THR A 468 -6.90 9.72 -24.86
CA THR A 468 -8.27 10.09 -24.49
C THR A 468 -8.99 10.83 -25.63
N LEU A 469 -8.33 11.80 -26.29
CA LEU A 469 -8.90 12.54 -27.41
C LEU A 469 -9.22 11.67 -28.64
N ASN A 470 -8.48 10.58 -28.83
CA ASN A 470 -8.70 9.63 -29.92
C ASN A 470 -9.73 8.53 -29.59
N ASN A 471 -10.23 8.51 -28.35
CA ASN A 471 -11.19 7.51 -27.87
C ASN A 471 -12.42 8.21 -27.26
N LEU A 472 -13.14 8.96 -28.08
CA LEU A 472 -14.38 9.63 -27.73
C LEU A 472 -15.59 8.84 -28.24
N GLY A 473 -16.66 8.85 -27.46
CA GLY A 473 -17.92 8.21 -27.77
C GLY A 473 -18.95 9.10 -28.45
N PRO A 474 -20.20 8.65 -28.54
CA PRO A 474 -21.27 9.36 -29.28
C PRO A 474 -21.58 10.77 -28.77
N HIS A 475 -21.46 11.02 -27.46
CA HIS A 475 -21.67 12.34 -26.87
C HIS A 475 -20.42 13.22 -26.89
N GLY A 476 -19.28 12.68 -27.37
CA GLY A 476 -17.97 13.34 -27.28
C GLY A 476 -17.29 13.21 -25.92
N LEU A 477 -17.83 12.40 -25.02
CA LEU A 477 -17.19 12.01 -23.76
C LEU A 477 -16.20 10.88 -24.01
N PRO A 478 -15.19 10.69 -23.15
CA PRO A 478 -14.25 9.57 -23.31
C PRO A 478 -14.91 8.20 -23.17
N LEU A 479 -14.54 7.27 -24.05
CA LEU A 479 -14.94 5.87 -23.93
C LEU A 479 -14.36 5.25 -22.66
N ILE A 480 -15.18 4.50 -21.90
CA ILE A 480 -14.75 3.88 -20.64
C ILE A 480 -13.79 2.70 -20.86
N GLY A 481 -13.86 2.02 -22.01
CA GLY A 481 -13.10 0.80 -22.27
C GLY A 481 -13.65 -0.40 -21.50
N ARG A 482 -12.77 -1.14 -20.83
CA ARG A 482 -13.14 -2.25 -19.94
C ARG A 482 -13.77 -1.74 -18.65
N ALA A 483 -13.20 -0.72 -18.09
CA ALA A 483 -13.66 0.04 -16.95
C ALA A 483 -12.84 1.35 -16.87
N ASP A 484 -13.16 2.23 -15.93
CA ASP A 484 -12.33 3.34 -15.53
C ASP A 484 -11.75 3.07 -14.12
N TRP A 485 -11.56 4.11 -13.30
CA TRP A 485 -11.06 3.99 -11.92
C TRP A 485 -11.83 2.95 -11.08
N ASN A 486 -13.12 2.80 -11.34
CA ASN A 486 -13.93 1.75 -10.73
C ASN A 486 -13.88 0.50 -11.62
N ASP A 487 -12.95 -0.42 -11.32
CA ASP A 487 -12.73 -1.66 -12.06
C ASP A 487 -13.98 -2.51 -12.23
N CYS A 488 -14.97 -2.31 -11.37
CA CYS A 488 -16.20 -3.09 -11.34
C CYS A 488 -17.36 -2.48 -12.14
N LEU A 489 -17.16 -1.27 -12.72
CA LEU A 489 -18.14 -0.64 -13.61
C LEU A 489 -17.89 -1.06 -15.06
N ASN A 490 -18.43 -2.21 -15.45
CA ASN A 490 -18.08 -2.90 -16.69
C ASN A 490 -19.14 -2.69 -17.79
N LEU A 491 -19.30 -1.47 -18.25
CA LEU A 491 -20.40 -1.07 -19.13
C LEU A 491 -20.30 -1.62 -20.56
N ASN A 492 -19.13 -2.10 -21.00
CA ASN A 492 -18.90 -2.70 -22.33
C ASN A 492 -18.62 -4.20 -22.28
N ILE A 493 -18.55 -4.79 -21.09
CA ILE A 493 -18.10 -6.17 -20.92
C ILE A 493 -19.14 -6.88 -20.09
N PHE A 494 -20.00 -7.61 -20.73
CA PHE A 494 -20.99 -8.43 -20.05
C PHE A 494 -21.14 -9.75 -20.77
N SER A 495 -21.16 -10.82 -19.99
CA SER A 495 -21.33 -12.18 -20.43
C SER A 495 -22.07 -12.97 -19.35
N ASP A 496 -22.96 -13.83 -19.77
CA ASP A 496 -23.65 -14.82 -18.94
C ASP A 496 -23.02 -16.21 -19.07
N GLU A 497 -21.90 -16.32 -19.80
CA GLU A 497 -21.18 -17.56 -19.98
C GLU A 497 -20.34 -17.90 -18.72
N PRO A 498 -20.42 -19.15 -18.23
CA PRO A 498 -19.62 -19.59 -17.10
C PRO A 498 -18.11 -19.44 -17.34
N GLY A 499 -17.42 -18.85 -16.35
CA GLY A 499 -15.97 -18.65 -16.40
C GLY A 499 -15.52 -17.38 -17.12
N GLU A 500 -16.41 -16.62 -17.74
CA GLU A 500 -16.12 -15.29 -18.27
C GLU A 500 -16.35 -14.22 -17.20
N SER A 501 -15.28 -13.54 -16.81
CA SER A 501 -15.31 -12.35 -15.95
C SER A 501 -15.07 -11.08 -16.75
N PHE A 502 -15.28 -9.91 -16.15
CA PHE A 502 -14.95 -8.64 -16.80
C PHE A 502 -13.48 -8.52 -17.23
N GLN A 503 -12.57 -9.30 -16.65
CA GLN A 503 -11.15 -9.30 -17.02
C GLN A 503 -10.87 -10.12 -18.28
N VAL A 504 -11.60 -11.19 -18.51
CA VAL A 504 -11.35 -12.15 -19.60
C VAL A 504 -12.38 -12.11 -20.71
N ALA A 505 -13.60 -11.64 -20.43
CA ALA A 505 -14.63 -11.51 -21.45
C ALA A 505 -14.19 -10.50 -22.55
N PRO A 506 -14.44 -10.77 -23.82
CA PRO A 506 -14.15 -9.82 -24.88
C PRO A 506 -15.06 -8.60 -24.78
N LEU A 507 -14.54 -7.42 -25.15
CA LEU A 507 -15.38 -6.24 -25.34
C LEU A 507 -16.46 -6.53 -26.37
N LYS A 508 -17.73 -6.30 -26.03
CA LYS A 508 -18.83 -6.45 -26.98
C LYS A 508 -18.65 -5.47 -28.13
N LYS A 509 -18.81 -5.95 -29.35
CA LYS A 509 -18.58 -5.17 -30.57
C LYS A 509 -19.49 -3.93 -30.63
N ASP A 510 -20.73 -4.12 -30.20
CA ASP A 510 -21.75 -3.06 -30.15
C ASP A 510 -21.68 -2.23 -28.84
N GLY A 511 -20.92 -2.67 -27.84
CA GLY A 511 -20.75 -2.01 -26.56
C GLY A 511 -19.51 -1.14 -26.41
N LYS A 512 -18.76 -0.88 -27.48
CA LYS A 512 -17.61 0.04 -27.45
C LYS A 512 -18.00 1.52 -27.42
N VAL A 513 -19.21 1.82 -27.02
CA VAL A 513 -19.79 3.17 -27.02
C VAL A 513 -20.07 3.69 -25.63
N ALA A 514 -19.89 2.87 -24.57
CA ALA A 514 -20.06 3.34 -23.20
C ALA A 514 -19.01 4.43 -22.85
N GLU A 515 -19.50 5.53 -22.26
CA GLU A 515 -18.71 6.72 -22.03
C GLU A 515 -18.62 7.01 -20.53
N SER A 516 -17.47 7.54 -20.07
CA SER A 516 -17.23 7.88 -18.67
C SER A 516 -17.17 9.40 -18.47
N VAL A 517 -18.06 9.93 -17.65
CA VAL A 517 -17.98 11.31 -17.18
C VAL A 517 -16.82 11.49 -16.21
N PHE A 518 -16.48 10.44 -15.43
CA PHE A 518 -15.32 10.49 -14.57
C PHE A 518 -14.00 10.68 -15.37
N ILE A 519 -13.81 9.94 -16.46
CA ILE A 519 -12.63 10.14 -17.32
C ILE A 519 -12.63 11.54 -17.94
N ALA A 520 -13.81 12.08 -18.29
CA ALA A 520 -13.92 13.43 -18.86
C ALA A 520 -13.43 14.50 -17.87
N VAL A 521 -13.86 14.45 -16.60
CA VAL A 521 -13.42 15.42 -15.59
C VAL A 521 -11.94 15.22 -15.23
N LEU A 522 -11.46 13.98 -15.19
CA LEU A 522 -10.05 13.66 -14.98
C LEU A 522 -9.18 14.18 -16.15
N PHE A 523 -9.67 14.06 -17.38
CA PHE A 523 -9.01 14.63 -18.56
C PHE A 523 -8.86 16.15 -18.46
N VAL A 524 -9.91 16.87 -18.03
CA VAL A 524 -9.86 18.32 -17.85
C VAL A 524 -8.77 18.69 -16.83
N LEU A 525 -8.70 17.96 -15.71
CA LEU A 525 -7.67 18.14 -14.69
C LEU A 525 -6.27 17.92 -15.28
N ALA A 526 -6.05 16.78 -15.94
CA ALA A 526 -4.76 16.43 -16.51
C ALA A 526 -4.33 17.41 -17.62
N ALA A 527 -5.25 17.84 -18.48
CA ALA A 527 -4.97 18.81 -19.54
C ALA A 527 -4.59 20.18 -18.99
N LYS A 528 -5.27 20.68 -17.95
CA LYS A 528 -4.89 21.93 -17.27
C LYS A 528 -3.51 21.84 -16.61
N GLU A 529 -3.19 20.72 -15.97
CA GLU A 529 -1.86 20.50 -15.39
C GLU A 529 -0.77 20.43 -16.49
N MET A 530 -1.06 19.79 -17.63
CA MET A 530 -0.13 19.78 -18.79
C MET A 530 0.05 21.16 -19.39
N ALA A 531 -0.98 21.99 -19.41
CA ALA A 531 -0.87 23.39 -19.87
C ALA A 531 0.07 24.18 -18.94
N ALA A 532 -0.13 24.07 -17.63
CA ALA A 532 0.73 24.74 -16.65
C ALA A 532 2.19 24.25 -16.72
N LEU A 533 2.40 22.96 -16.93
CA LEU A 533 3.73 22.39 -17.16
C LEU A 533 4.37 22.96 -18.41
N SER A 534 3.63 23.03 -19.53
CA SER A 534 4.10 23.60 -20.80
C SER A 534 4.53 25.06 -20.65
N ASP A 535 3.74 25.89 -19.97
CA ASP A 535 4.08 27.29 -19.73
C ASP A 535 5.38 27.43 -18.93
N LYS A 536 5.57 26.60 -17.90
CA LYS A 536 6.80 26.60 -17.09
C LYS A 536 8.02 26.10 -17.85
N VAL A 537 7.88 25.09 -18.69
CA VAL A 537 8.96 24.66 -19.61
C VAL A 537 9.36 25.76 -20.57
N ASN A 538 8.39 26.43 -21.22
CA ASN A 538 8.62 27.52 -22.15
C ASN A 538 9.27 28.75 -21.46
N GLN A 539 8.84 29.08 -20.24
CA GLN A 539 9.48 30.12 -19.43
C GLN A 539 10.95 29.82 -19.19
N ARG A 540 11.29 28.60 -18.73
CA ARG A 540 12.68 28.19 -18.48
C ARG A 540 13.55 28.21 -19.74
N ILE A 541 13.00 27.81 -20.90
CA ILE A 541 13.69 27.88 -22.19
C ILE A 541 14.01 29.35 -22.52
N SER A 542 13.10 30.27 -22.29
CA SER A 542 13.31 31.71 -22.60
C SER A 542 14.29 32.38 -21.65
N GLU A 543 14.42 31.90 -20.40
CA GLU A 543 15.35 32.43 -19.40
C GLU A 543 16.78 31.88 -19.56
N SER A 544 16.96 30.75 -20.22
CA SER A 544 18.23 30.05 -20.39
C SER A 544 18.71 30.12 -21.84
N ALA A 545 19.55 31.08 -22.16
CA ALA A 545 20.16 31.24 -23.51
C ALA A 545 20.95 30.00 -24.03
N ASN A 546 21.19 28.99 -23.17
CA ASN A 546 22.02 27.82 -23.49
C ASN A 546 21.35 26.44 -23.21
N GLN A 547 20.10 26.38 -22.72
CA GLN A 547 19.38 25.11 -22.56
C GLN A 547 18.43 24.88 -23.75
N VAL A 548 18.93 24.19 -24.77
CA VAL A 548 18.07 23.55 -25.76
C VAL A 548 17.50 22.30 -25.07
N LEU A 549 16.25 22.36 -24.60
CA LEU A 549 15.55 21.14 -24.24
C LEU A 549 15.32 20.37 -25.55
N PRO A 550 15.77 19.10 -25.65
CA PRO A 550 15.75 18.34 -26.90
C PRO A 550 14.34 17.90 -27.34
N PHE A 551 13.29 18.31 -26.62
CA PHE A 551 11.90 18.01 -26.95
C PHE A 551 11.07 19.28 -26.89
N ALA A 552 10.01 19.32 -27.72
CA ALA A 552 8.98 20.33 -27.66
C ALA A 552 7.74 19.72 -26.99
N ILE A 553 7.33 20.22 -25.82
CA ILE A 553 5.98 20.03 -25.32
C ILE A 553 5.08 20.93 -26.15
N ARG A 554 3.89 20.45 -26.55
CA ARG A 554 2.91 21.28 -27.25
C ARG A 554 2.62 22.54 -26.45
N HIS A 555 2.35 23.64 -27.13
CA HIS A 555 1.99 24.89 -26.47
C HIS A 555 0.77 24.71 -25.56
N SER A 556 0.75 25.40 -24.44
CA SER A 556 -0.32 25.35 -23.43
C SER A 556 -1.73 25.53 -24.01
N HIS A 557 -1.86 26.35 -25.07
CA HIS A 557 -3.14 26.55 -25.78
C HIS A 557 -3.77 25.24 -26.28
N PHE A 558 -2.97 24.28 -26.76
CA PHE A 558 -3.51 22.99 -27.19
C PHE A 558 -4.26 22.26 -26.04
N TYR A 559 -3.67 22.24 -24.86
CA TYR A 559 -4.25 21.57 -23.72
C TYR A 559 -5.43 22.33 -23.15
N LEU A 560 -5.37 23.68 -23.13
CA LEU A 560 -6.46 24.53 -22.67
C LEU A 560 -7.67 24.45 -23.60
N ASP A 561 -7.46 24.47 -24.92
CA ASP A 561 -8.53 24.33 -25.91
C ASP A 561 -9.20 22.94 -25.81
N ALA A 562 -8.40 21.89 -25.60
CA ALA A 562 -8.92 20.52 -25.39
C ALA A 562 -9.72 20.42 -24.09
N ALA A 563 -9.23 21.01 -22.99
CA ALA A 563 -9.93 21.07 -21.72
C ALA A 563 -11.26 21.84 -21.86
N ALA A 564 -11.24 23.04 -22.46
CA ALA A 564 -12.43 23.86 -22.65
C ALA A 564 -13.51 23.17 -23.51
N LYS A 565 -13.09 22.45 -24.56
CA LYS A 565 -14.01 21.64 -25.37
C LYS A 565 -14.62 20.49 -24.56
N MET A 566 -13.84 19.81 -23.76
CA MET A 566 -14.34 18.72 -22.89
C MET A 566 -15.27 19.27 -21.80
N GLU A 567 -14.96 20.44 -21.22
CA GLU A 567 -15.85 21.11 -20.26
C GLU A 567 -17.23 21.44 -20.88
N GLN A 568 -17.23 21.95 -22.12
CA GLN A 568 -18.51 22.18 -22.85
C GLN A 568 -19.29 20.86 -23.02
N THR A 569 -18.60 19.78 -23.36
CA THR A 569 -19.20 18.45 -23.50
C THR A 569 -19.76 17.94 -22.17
N ILE A 570 -19.01 18.10 -21.07
CA ILE A 570 -19.46 17.72 -19.72
C ILE A 570 -20.72 18.51 -19.33
N TRP A 571 -20.77 19.82 -19.58
CA TRP A 571 -21.96 20.59 -19.28
C TRP A 571 -23.18 20.23 -20.13
N ALA A 572 -22.95 19.82 -21.38
CA ALA A 572 -24.02 19.42 -22.29
C ALA A 572 -24.59 18.02 -21.98
N HIS A 573 -23.71 17.10 -21.56
CA HIS A 573 -24.05 15.66 -21.47
C HIS A 573 -23.71 15.00 -20.13
N GLY A 574 -22.91 15.64 -19.27
CA GLY A 574 -22.42 15.06 -18.00
C GLY A 574 -23.05 15.67 -16.75
N TRP A 575 -23.97 16.63 -16.87
CA TRP A 575 -24.62 17.30 -15.74
C TRP A 575 -26.08 16.90 -15.59
N ASP A 576 -26.50 16.48 -14.40
CA ASP A 576 -27.84 15.97 -14.10
C ASP A 576 -28.70 16.96 -13.27
N GLY A 577 -28.47 18.26 -13.43
CA GLY A 577 -29.21 19.33 -12.76
C GLY A 577 -28.70 19.70 -11.36
N ALA A 578 -28.21 18.74 -10.58
CA ALA A 578 -27.68 18.95 -9.23
C ALA A 578 -26.34 18.25 -8.93
N TRP A 579 -25.89 17.36 -9.81
CA TRP A 579 -24.63 16.63 -9.71
C TRP A 579 -24.14 16.16 -11.08
N PHE A 580 -22.90 15.70 -11.18
CA PHE A 580 -22.35 15.11 -12.40
C PHE A 580 -22.79 13.66 -12.53
N LEU A 581 -23.22 13.27 -13.73
CA LEU A 581 -23.48 11.87 -14.10
C LEU A 581 -22.23 11.02 -13.90
N ARG A 582 -22.42 9.71 -13.79
CA ARG A 582 -21.30 8.77 -13.73
C ARG A 582 -20.80 8.36 -15.11
N ALA A 583 -21.75 7.99 -15.98
CA ALA A 583 -21.44 7.41 -17.28
C ALA A 583 -22.68 7.35 -18.18
N TYR A 584 -22.46 6.97 -19.45
CA TYR A 584 -23.47 6.36 -20.33
C TYR A 584 -23.07 4.91 -20.59
N ASP A 585 -24.03 4.00 -20.51
CA ASP A 585 -23.80 2.58 -20.76
C ASP A 585 -23.66 2.25 -22.25
N ALA A 586 -23.47 0.96 -22.60
CA ALA A 586 -23.35 0.50 -23.98
C ALA A 586 -24.60 0.73 -24.84
N PHE A 587 -25.72 1.04 -24.24
CA PHE A 587 -27.00 1.30 -24.92
C PHE A 587 -27.35 2.79 -24.99
N GLY A 588 -26.49 3.65 -24.43
CA GLY A 588 -26.69 5.09 -24.36
C GLY A 588 -27.57 5.54 -23.20
N GLU A 589 -27.86 4.64 -22.25
CA GLU A 589 -28.62 4.98 -21.06
C GLU A 589 -27.71 5.64 -20.01
N LYS A 590 -28.27 6.58 -19.25
CA LYS A 590 -27.54 7.30 -18.19
C LYS A 590 -27.25 6.39 -17.00
N VAL A 591 -26.06 6.49 -16.43
CA VAL A 591 -25.66 5.93 -15.15
C VAL A 591 -25.32 7.08 -14.20
N GLY A 592 -25.84 7.04 -12.98
CA GLY A 592 -25.64 8.13 -12.03
C GLY A 592 -26.58 9.32 -12.21
N SER A 593 -27.79 9.10 -12.75
CA SER A 593 -28.84 10.11 -12.93
C SER A 593 -29.99 9.95 -11.94
N HIS A 594 -30.65 11.06 -11.63
CA HIS A 594 -31.91 11.02 -10.88
C HIS A 594 -32.99 10.20 -11.59
N GLU A 595 -32.86 9.95 -12.89
CA GLU A 595 -33.78 9.14 -13.71
C GLU A 595 -33.57 7.64 -13.44
N CYS A 596 -32.43 7.22 -12.89
CA CYS A 596 -32.14 5.83 -12.58
C CYS A 596 -32.94 5.35 -11.35
N ALA A 597 -33.38 4.08 -11.37
CA ALA A 597 -34.07 3.48 -10.20
C ALA A 597 -33.10 3.33 -9.01
N GLU A 598 -31.85 2.92 -9.28
CA GLU A 598 -30.77 2.70 -8.31
C GLU A 598 -29.48 3.34 -8.88
N GLY A 599 -28.47 3.58 -8.06
CA GLY A 599 -27.23 4.22 -8.49
C GLY A 599 -27.46 5.62 -9.09
N GLN A 600 -28.24 6.47 -8.42
CA GLN A 600 -28.60 7.78 -8.92
C GLN A 600 -27.48 8.82 -8.86
N ILE A 601 -26.60 8.71 -7.85
CA ILE A 601 -25.47 9.61 -7.66
C ILE A 601 -24.23 8.79 -7.27
N PHE A 602 -23.08 9.14 -7.86
CA PHE A 602 -21.78 8.55 -7.57
C PHE A 602 -20.81 9.63 -7.10
N ILE A 603 -19.95 9.26 -6.15
CA ILE A 603 -18.99 10.18 -5.54
C ILE A 603 -17.87 10.58 -6.51
N GLU A 604 -17.38 9.66 -7.38
CA GLU A 604 -16.12 9.81 -8.11
C GLU A 604 -16.10 11.07 -9.00
N PRO A 605 -17.10 11.38 -9.83
CA PRO A 605 -17.01 12.56 -10.69
C PRO A 605 -17.16 13.88 -9.93
N GLN A 606 -17.80 13.90 -8.75
CA GLN A 606 -18.12 15.15 -8.05
C GLN A 606 -16.85 15.85 -7.57
N GLY A 607 -16.01 15.16 -6.80
CA GLY A 607 -14.79 15.75 -6.26
C GLY A 607 -13.77 16.10 -7.35
N VAL A 608 -13.55 15.21 -8.33
CA VAL A 608 -12.56 15.43 -9.39
C VAL A 608 -12.96 16.58 -10.33
N ALA A 609 -14.26 16.74 -10.60
CA ALA A 609 -14.77 17.89 -11.37
C ALA A 609 -14.40 19.22 -10.70
N ILE A 610 -14.59 19.31 -9.38
CA ILE A 610 -14.25 20.52 -8.60
C ILE A 610 -12.73 20.74 -8.57
N MET A 611 -11.94 19.66 -8.41
CA MET A 611 -10.47 19.73 -8.52
C MET A 611 -10.03 20.26 -9.90
N ALA A 612 -10.75 19.92 -10.96
CA ALA A 612 -10.53 20.43 -12.31
C ALA A 612 -11.04 21.87 -12.54
N GLY A 613 -11.67 22.47 -11.53
CA GLY A 613 -12.20 23.85 -11.57
C GLY A 613 -13.59 23.99 -12.16
N LEU A 614 -14.35 22.88 -12.33
CA LEU A 614 -15.69 22.94 -12.90
C LEU A 614 -16.71 23.42 -11.86
N GLY A 615 -17.58 24.35 -12.29
CA GLY A 615 -18.72 24.84 -11.49
C GLY A 615 -18.37 25.79 -10.35
N LEU A 616 -17.13 26.30 -10.28
CA LEU A 616 -16.71 27.25 -9.24
C LEU A 616 -17.31 28.63 -9.42
N ASP A 617 -17.50 29.10 -10.67
CA ASP A 617 -17.94 30.44 -10.97
C ASP A 617 -19.49 30.60 -11.00
N ASP A 618 -20.23 29.49 -11.09
CA ASP A 618 -21.68 29.48 -11.30
C ASP A 618 -22.48 28.77 -10.21
N GLY A 619 -21.81 28.35 -9.12
CA GLY A 619 -22.41 27.71 -7.95
C GLY A 619 -22.73 26.20 -8.12
N ARG A 620 -22.39 25.58 -9.27
CA ARG A 620 -22.66 24.16 -9.50
C ARG A 620 -21.76 23.26 -8.67
N ALA A 621 -20.54 23.69 -8.34
CA ALA A 621 -19.66 23.00 -7.43
C ALA A 621 -20.30 22.85 -6.04
N GLU A 622 -20.85 23.96 -5.50
CA GLU A 622 -21.58 23.98 -4.24
C GLU A 622 -22.80 23.05 -4.26
N LEU A 623 -23.54 23.05 -5.36
CA LEU A 623 -24.72 22.21 -5.54
C LEU A 623 -24.37 20.72 -5.59
N ALA A 624 -23.26 20.37 -6.27
CA ALA A 624 -22.76 19.00 -6.32
C ALA A 624 -22.30 18.52 -4.92
N LEU A 625 -21.57 19.35 -4.16
CA LEU A 625 -21.17 19.05 -2.78
C LEU A 625 -22.36 18.93 -1.84
N ALA A 626 -23.38 19.79 -1.98
CA ALA A 626 -24.62 19.67 -1.22
C ALA A 626 -25.34 18.35 -1.51
N SER A 627 -25.37 17.91 -2.78
CA SER A 627 -25.95 16.63 -3.18
C SER A 627 -25.19 15.45 -2.60
N VAL A 628 -23.85 15.51 -2.57
CA VAL A 628 -23.00 14.51 -1.91
C VAL A 628 -23.32 14.45 -0.41
N LYS A 629 -23.37 15.60 0.26
CA LYS A 629 -23.67 15.69 1.69
C LYS A 629 -25.04 15.09 2.03
N GLU A 630 -26.05 15.42 1.27
CA GLU A 630 -27.43 14.98 1.50
C GLU A 630 -27.60 13.48 1.23
N ARG A 631 -27.03 13.01 0.09
CA ARG A 631 -27.34 11.67 -0.43
C ARG A 631 -26.32 10.61 -0.06
N LEU A 632 -25.03 10.95 0.02
CA LEU A 632 -23.95 9.99 0.18
C LEU A 632 -23.28 10.01 1.55
N ALA A 633 -23.31 11.13 2.29
CA ALA A 633 -22.61 11.23 3.57
C ALA A 633 -23.29 10.36 4.65
N THR A 634 -22.45 9.68 5.45
CA THR A 634 -22.81 8.88 6.62
C THR A 634 -21.93 9.24 7.80
N GLU A 635 -22.25 8.78 9.00
CA GLU A 635 -21.40 9.00 10.19
C GLU A 635 -19.99 8.40 10.07
N HIS A 636 -19.80 7.40 9.19
CA HIS A 636 -18.53 6.69 9.01
C HIS A 636 -17.76 7.08 7.74
N GLY A 637 -18.25 8.04 6.97
CA GLY A 637 -17.67 8.50 5.72
C GLY A 637 -18.73 8.69 4.62
N ILE A 638 -18.26 8.83 3.37
CA ILE A 638 -19.11 9.08 2.20
C ILE A 638 -19.18 7.80 1.38
N VAL A 639 -20.37 7.26 1.14
CA VAL A 639 -20.57 6.06 0.33
C VAL A 639 -20.36 6.32 -1.15
N LEU A 640 -20.03 5.26 -1.90
CA LEU A 640 -19.65 5.36 -3.31
C LEU A 640 -20.82 5.83 -4.19
N GLN A 641 -21.99 5.27 -3.98
CA GLN A 641 -23.24 5.65 -4.71
C GLN A 641 -24.49 5.41 -3.87
N GLN A 642 -25.61 5.98 -4.33
CA GLN A 642 -26.94 5.77 -3.75
C GLN A 642 -28.04 5.94 -4.81
N PRO A 643 -29.16 5.18 -4.68
CA PRO A 643 -29.34 3.97 -3.86
C PRO A 643 -28.36 2.84 -4.24
N ALA A 644 -28.06 1.94 -3.29
CA ALA A 644 -27.31 0.73 -3.58
C ALA A 644 -28.07 -0.16 -4.58
N TYR A 645 -27.33 -0.92 -5.39
CA TYR A 645 -27.94 -1.91 -6.28
C TYR A 645 -28.48 -3.09 -5.47
N SER A 646 -29.77 -3.37 -5.61
CA SER A 646 -30.45 -4.44 -4.87
C SER A 646 -30.35 -5.82 -5.56
N ARG A 647 -29.91 -5.84 -6.83
CA ARG A 647 -29.76 -7.06 -7.65
C ARG A 647 -28.63 -6.91 -8.65
N TYR A 648 -28.20 -8.01 -9.24
CA TYR A 648 -27.22 -8.01 -10.31
C TYR A 648 -27.82 -7.47 -11.61
N TYR A 649 -27.14 -6.48 -12.19
CA TYR A 649 -27.43 -5.89 -13.50
C TYR A 649 -26.29 -6.23 -14.46
N LEU A 650 -26.53 -7.17 -15.38
CA LEU A 650 -25.49 -7.68 -16.28
C LEU A 650 -24.76 -6.56 -17.06
N HIS A 651 -25.49 -5.54 -17.52
CA HIS A 651 -24.94 -4.43 -18.30
C HIS A 651 -24.17 -3.39 -17.48
N LEU A 652 -24.24 -3.43 -16.16
CA LEU A 652 -23.46 -2.57 -15.26
C LEU A 652 -22.20 -3.28 -14.74
N GLY A 653 -22.16 -4.60 -14.80
CA GLY A 653 -21.02 -5.40 -14.41
C GLY A 653 -20.94 -5.69 -12.91
N GLU A 654 -19.71 -5.95 -12.46
CA GLU A 654 -19.46 -6.45 -11.10
C GLU A 654 -19.90 -5.53 -9.98
N ILE A 655 -19.98 -4.22 -10.22
CA ILE A 655 -20.43 -3.24 -9.21
C ILE A 655 -21.77 -3.63 -8.59
N SER A 656 -22.68 -4.23 -9.38
CA SER A 656 -24.00 -4.66 -8.95
C SER A 656 -24.04 -6.09 -8.40
N SER A 657 -22.92 -6.83 -8.42
CA SER A 657 -22.82 -8.20 -7.92
C SER A 657 -22.55 -8.27 -6.41
N TYR A 658 -21.98 -7.22 -5.85
CA TYR A 658 -21.71 -7.17 -4.42
C TYR A 658 -22.98 -6.92 -3.61
N PRO A 659 -23.09 -7.44 -2.37
CA PRO A 659 -24.18 -7.11 -1.48
C PRO A 659 -24.24 -5.59 -1.22
N PRO A 660 -25.46 -5.01 -1.05
CA PRO A 660 -25.64 -3.60 -0.75
C PRO A 660 -24.79 -3.14 0.44
N GLY A 661 -24.12 -1.98 0.28
CA GLY A 661 -23.24 -1.40 1.29
C GLY A 661 -21.87 -2.09 1.41
N PHE A 662 -21.49 -2.96 0.47
CA PHE A 662 -20.21 -3.66 0.50
C PHE A 662 -19.43 -3.48 -0.81
N LYS A 663 -18.08 -3.35 -0.72
CA LYS A 663 -17.18 -3.13 -1.86
C LYS A 663 -17.69 -1.96 -2.73
N GLU A 664 -17.68 -2.10 -4.04
CA GLU A 664 -18.11 -1.06 -4.97
C GLU A 664 -19.63 -0.80 -4.98
N ASN A 665 -20.43 -1.66 -4.33
CA ASN A 665 -21.87 -1.45 -4.24
C ASN A 665 -22.26 -0.65 -2.98
N ALA A 666 -22.08 0.66 -3.02
CA ALA A 666 -22.46 1.62 -1.98
C ALA A 666 -21.74 1.44 -0.62
N SER A 667 -20.53 0.85 -0.59
CA SER A 667 -19.67 1.01 0.58
C SER A 667 -19.08 2.42 0.66
N ILE A 668 -18.49 2.76 1.79
CA ILE A 668 -17.58 3.90 1.92
C ILE A 668 -16.23 3.43 1.33
N PHE A 669 -16.00 3.72 0.04
CA PHE A 669 -14.72 3.45 -0.59
C PHE A 669 -13.76 4.58 -0.21
N CYS A 670 -12.90 4.35 0.78
CA CYS A 670 -12.16 5.41 1.46
C CYS A 670 -11.25 6.23 0.54
N HIS A 671 -10.83 5.65 -0.60
CA HIS A 671 -10.00 6.32 -1.60
C HIS A 671 -10.66 7.56 -2.24
N THR A 672 -11.99 7.54 -2.43
CA THR A 672 -12.72 8.62 -3.11
C THR A 672 -13.13 9.76 -2.16
N ASN A 673 -13.17 9.48 -0.86
CA ASN A 673 -13.56 10.47 0.14
C ASN A 673 -12.65 11.72 0.16
N PRO A 674 -11.32 11.61 0.05
CA PRO A 674 -10.41 12.75 -0.06
C PRO A 674 -10.70 13.68 -1.25
N TRP A 675 -11.23 13.19 -2.36
CA TRP A 675 -11.58 14.05 -3.50
C TRP A 675 -12.70 15.03 -3.14
N ILE A 676 -13.66 14.59 -2.30
CA ILE A 676 -14.68 15.47 -1.75
C ILE A 676 -14.10 16.42 -0.70
N MET A 677 -13.20 15.96 0.17
CA MET A 677 -12.51 16.84 1.14
C MET A 677 -11.74 17.96 0.43
N ILE A 678 -11.07 17.62 -0.66
CA ILE A 678 -10.37 18.60 -1.51
C ILE A 678 -11.38 19.56 -2.16
N GLY A 679 -12.48 19.05 -2.70
CA GLY A 679 -13.56 19.86 -3.25
C GLY A 679 -14.13 20.85 -2.24
N GLU A 680 -14.43 20.40 -1.02
CA GLU A 680 -14.89 21.28 0.08
C GLU A 680 -13.84 22.34 0.45
N ALA A 681 -12.56 21.95 0.49
CA ALA A 681 -11.47 22.89 0.75
C ALA A 681 -11.33 23.94 -0.37
N ILE A 682 -11.51 23.55 -1.65
CA ILE A 682 -11.47 24.47 -2.80
C ILE A 682 -12.55 25.54 -2.69
N VAL A 683 -13.76 25.17 -2.29
CA VAL A 683 -14.87 26.14 -2.12
C VAL A 683 -14.83 26.84 -0.74
N GLY A 684 -13.85 26.53 0.12
CA GLY A 684 -13.61 27.22 1.38
C GLY A 684 -14.33 26.64 2.61
N HIS A 685 -14.89 25.44 2.51
CA HIS A 685 -15.64 24.78 3.58
C HIS A 685 -14.73 23.95 4.51
N GLY A 686 -13.84 24.61 5.27
CA GLY A 686 -12.85 23.94 6.14
C GLY A 686 -13.46 22.99 7.17
N ASP A 687 -14.55 23.39 7.83
CA ASP A 687 -15.23 22.55 8.82
C ASP A 687 -15.76 21.24 8.19
N GLN A 688 -16.35 21.31 6.99
CA GLN A 688 -16.91 20.14 6.30
C GLN A 688 -15.81 19.23 5.76
N ALA A 689 -14.75 19.81 5.18
CA ALA A 689 -13.59 19.05 4.71
C ALA A 689 -12.94 18.27 5.86
N PHE A 690 -12.75 18.92 7.00
CA PHE A 690 -12.15 18.29 8.18
C PHE A 690 -13.08 17.27 8.85
N ASP A 691 -14.38 17.52 8.90
CA ASP A 691 -15.37 16.55 9.39
C ASP A 691 -15.32 15.24 8.57
N TYR A 692 -15.31 15.32 7.24
CA TYR A 692 -15.16 14.16 6.37
C TYR A 692 -13.82 13.42 6.59
N TYR A 693 -12.73 14.17 6.76
CA TYR A 693 -11.43 13.61 7.09
C TYR A 693 -11.50 12.79 8.38
N LYS A 694 -12.10 13.33 9.44
CA LYS A 694 -12.21 12.66 10.75
C LYS A 694 -13.05 11.37 10.69
N ARG A 695 -14.06 11.30 9.84
CA ARG A 695 -14.96 10.14 9.74
C ARG A 695 -14.22 8.88 9.30
N ILE A 696 -13.21 8.98 8.44
CA ILE A 696 -12.42 7.84 7.95
C ILE A 696 -11.00 7.78 8.53
N CYS A 697 -10.57 8.77 9.31
CA CYS A 697 -9.25 8.85 9.92
C CYS A 697 -9.08 7.74 10.97
N PRO A 698 -8.13 6.78 10.80
CA PRO A 698 -7.99 5.63 11.67
C PRO A 698 -7.77 6.01 13.14
N ALA A 699 -6.86 6.97 13.40
CA ALA A 699 -6.56 7.41 14.77
C ALA A 699 -7.77 8.05 15.46
N ALA A 700 -8.72 8.63 14.72
CA ALA A 700 -9.97 9.15 15.25
C ALA A 700 -10.99 8.04 15.55
N ARG A 701 -10.80 6.84 14.97
CA ARG A 701 -11.69 5.68 15.11
C ARG A 701 -11.24 4.67 16.18
N GLU A 702 -10.12 4.92 16.86
CA GLU A 702 -9.59 4.03 17.92
C GLU A 702 -10.67 3.70 18.99
N GLY A 703 -11.50 4.69 19.36
CA GLY A 703 -12.57 4.52 20.34
C GLY A 703 -13.70 3.57 19.92
N ILE A 704 -13.82 3.25 18.62
CA ILE A 704 -14.82 2.35 18.03
C ILE A 704 -14.18 1.14 17.35
N SER A 705 -13.05 0.65 17.86
CA SER A 705 -12.31 -0.48 17.26
C SER A 705 -13.14 -1.76 17.13
N GLU A 706 -14.16 -1.98 17.97
CA GLU A 706 -15.09 -3.11 17.84
C GLU A 706 -15.98 -3.02 16.59
N ILE A 707 -16.33 -1.80 16.17
CA ILE A 707 -17.11 -1.55 14.96
C ILE A 707 -16.15 -1.52 13.77
N HIS A 708 -15.09 -0.72 13.87
CA HIS A 708 -14.11 -0.53 12.79
C HIS A 708 -13.33 -1.80 12.45
N ARG A 709 -12.94 -2.57 13.44
CA ARG A 709 -12.24 -3.86 13.41
C ARG A 709 -10.82 -3.87 12.82
N CYS A 710 -10.55 -3.07 11.79
CA CYS A 710 -9.20 -2.90 11.26
C CYS A 710 -8.31 -2.12 12.22
N GLU A 711 -7.02 -2.07 11.89
CA GLU A 711 -5.99 -1.37 12.65
C GLU A 711 -6.35 0.12 12.82
N PRO A 712 -6.27 0.69 14.03
CA PRO A 712 -6.57 2.10 14.27
C PRO A 712 -5.44 3.05 13.87
N TYR A 713 -4.35 2.54 13.31
CA TYR A 713 -3.18 3.33 12.89
C TYR A 713 -2.99 3.43 11.37
N VAL A 714 -3.79 2.75 10.55
CA VAL A 714 -3.71 2.81 9.09
C VAL A 714 -5.08 2.83 8.43
N TYR A 715 -5.15 3.49 7.27
CA TYR A 715 -6.37 3.55 6.48
C TYR A 715 -6.74 2.19 5.90
N ALA A 716 -8.04 1.94 5.84
CA ALA A 716 -8.63 0.81 5.12
C ALA A 716 -9.04 1.23 3.70
N GLN A 717 -9.22 0.24 2.81
CA GLN A 717 -9.76 0.46 1.47
C GLN A 717 -11.24 0.81 1.53
N THR A 718 -12.01 0.02 2.29
CA THR A 718 -13.47 0.15 2.39
C THR A 718 -13.96 0.10 3.83
N ILE A 719 -15.05 0.82 4.07
CA ILE A 719 -15.86 0.72 5.29
C ILE A 719 -17.28 0.37 4.84
N ALA A 720 -17.93 -0.59 5.50
CA ALA A 720 -19.28 -1.00 5.16
C ALA A 720 -20.25 0.20 5.21
N GLY A 721 -21.02 0.39 4.13
CA GLY A 721 -21.96 1.48 3.96
C GLY A 721 -23.26 1.30 4.73
N ARG A 722 -24.14 2.29 4.67
CA ARG A 722 -25.41 2.32 5.43
C ARG A 722 -26.39 1.19 5.11
N ASP A 723 -26.27 0.62 3.91
CA ASP A 723 -27.14 -0.48 3.45
C ASP A 723 -26.64 -1.85 3.93
N ASN A 724 -25.51 -1.91 4.63
CA ASN A 724 -24.94 -3.12 5.19
C ASN A 724 -25.27 -3.25 6.68
N PRO A 725 -25.69 -4.43 7.17
CA PRO A 725 -25.95 -4.66 8.60
C PRO A 725 -24.75 -4.39 9.52
N ARG A 726 -23.53 -4.36 8.95
CA ARG A 726 -22.29 -4.05 9.67
C ARG A 726 -21.76 -2.67 9.32
N HIS A 727 -22.63 -1.69 9.16
CA HIS A 727 -22.25 -0.31 8.89
C HIS A 727 -21.12 0.16 9.82
N GLY A 728 -20.04 0.69 9.22
CA GLY A 728 -18.86 1.12 9.96
C GLY A 728 -17.72 0.09 10.07
N GLU A 729 -17.95 -1.19 9.71
CA GLU A 729 -16.89 -2.22 9.68
C GLU A 729 -15.94 -1.98 8.49
N ALA A 730 -14.66 -1.80 8.79
CA ALA A 730 -13.62 -1.63 7.78
C ALA A 730 -13.05 -2.96 7.28
N LYS A 731 -12.57 -2.95 6.04
CA LYS A 731 -11.91 -4.09 5.37
C LYS A 731 -10.71 -3.63 4.55
N ASN A 732 -9.77 -4.55 4.32
CA ASN A 732 -8.62 -4.38 3.44
C ASN A 732 -7.77 -3.16 3.84
N SER A 733 -7.17 -3.24 5.03
CA SER A 733 -6.24 -2.23 5.53
C SER A 733 -4.92 -2.21 4.76
N TRP A 734 -4.14 -1.15 4.89
CA TRP A 734 -2.81 -0.91 4.39
C TRP A 734 -2.71 -0.57 2.90
N LEU A 735 -2.90 -1.53 1.99
CA LEU A 735 -2.60 -1.36 0.56
C LEU A 735 -3.79 -0.71 -0.16
N THR A 736 -3.87 0.59 -0.08
CA THR A 736 -4.95 1.40 -0.66
C THR A 736 -4.47 2.79 -1.01
N GLY A 737 -4.92 3.34 -2.13
CA GLY A 737 -4.70 4.74 -2.50
C GLY A 737 -5.32 5.75 -1.54
N THR A 738 -6.15 5.26 -0.60
CA THR A 738 -6.67 6.07 0.52
C THR A 738 -5.55 6.76 1.29
N ALA A 739 -4.41 6.07 1.50
CA ALA A 739 -3.28 6.63 2.23
C ALA A 739 -2.72 7.90 1.55
N ALA A 740 -2.40 7.80 0.25
CA ALA A 740 -1.84 8.91 -0.51
C ALA A 740 -2.82 10.08 -0.63
N TRP A 741 -4.08 9.80 -0.99
CA TRP A 741 -5.07 10.85 -1.16
C TRP A 741 -5.48 11.53 0.15
N ASN A 742 -5.58 10.81 1.28
CA ASN A 742 -5.78 11.45 2.58
C ASN A 742 -4.58 12.30 3.01
N TYR A 743 -3.34 11.83 2.71
CA TYR A 743 -2.15 12.63 2.95
C TYR A 743 -2.18 13.94 2.15
N VAL A 744 -2.53 13.88 0.86
CA VAL A 744 -2.71 15.07 0.01
C VAL A 744 -3.83 15.95 0.54
N ALA A 745 -5.00 15.41 0.85
CA ALA A 745 -6.15 16.19 1.31
C ALA A 745 -5.84 16.96 2.59
N ILE A 746 -5.28 16.28 3.62
CA ILE A 746 -4.99 16.94 4.89
C ILE A 746 -3.82 17.91 4.79
N THR A 747 -2.69 17.53 4.17
CA THR A 747 -1.49 18.37 4.17
C THR A 747 -1.53 19.49 3.14
N GLN A 748 -2.01 19.19 1.93
CA GLN A 748 -1.95 20.17 0.82
C GLN A 748 -3.21 21.04 0.72
N TRP A 749 -4.36 20.57 1.21
CA TRP A 749 -5.62 21.31 1.02
C TRP A 749 -6.21 21.82 2.33
N ILE A 750 -6.36 20.99 3.36
CA ILE A 750 -6.89 21.46 4.66
C ILE A 750 -5.83 22.30 5.40
N LEU A 751 -4.63 21.78 5.60
CA LEU A 751 -3.50 22.55 6.16
C LEU A 751 -2.90 23.50 5.13
N GLY A 752 -3.14 23.28 3.85
CA GLY A 752 -2.86 24.18 2.75
C GLY A 752 -1.39 24.40 2.42
N ILE A 753 -0.50 23.45 2.73
CA ILE A 753 0.94 23.54 2.44
C ILE A 753 1.24 22.70 1.20
N ARG A 754 1.32 23.35 0.03
CA ARG A 754 1.40 22.67 -1.28
C ARG A 754 2.68 23.02 -2.04
N PRO A 755 3.37 22.03 -2.66
CA PRO A 755 4.42 22.29 -3.61
C PRO A 755 3.87 22.96 -4.89
N SER A 756 4.58 23.95 -5.41
CA SER A 756 4.31 24.58 -6.69
C SER A 756 5.59 24.69 -7.51
N TYR A 757 5.49 25.10 -8.79
CA TYR A 757 6.66 25.31 -9.62
C TYR A 757 7.57 26.42 -9.06
N ASP A 758 6.96 27.45 -8.49
CA ASP A 758 7.63 28.69 -8.09
C ASP A 758 8.01 28.74 -6.61
N GLY A 759 7.57 27.75 -5.82
CA GLY A 759 7.83 27.73 -4.38
C GLY A 759 6.82 26.90 -3.60
N LEU A 760 6.69 27.19 -2.32
CA LEU A 760 5.77 26.50 -1.43
C LEU A 760 4.52 27.38 -1.23
N GLN A 761 3.36 26.90 -1.71
CA GLN A 761 2.09 27.63 -1.56
C GLN A 761 1.54 27.38 -0.14
N ILE A 762 1.07 28.46 0.50
CA ILE A 762 0.43 28.44 1.83
C ILE A 762 -0.99 28.97 1.68
N ALA A 763 -1.97 28.07 1.73
CA ALA A 763 -3.39 28.39 1.55
C ALA A 763 -4.27 27.50 2.46
N PRO A 764 -4.19 27.66 3.80
CA PRO A 764 -4.92 26.84 4.75
C PRO A 764 -6.43 27.08 4.69
N VAL A 765 -7.20 26.00 4.79
CA VAL A 765 -8.65 25.97 4.89
C VAL A 765 -9.03 25.11 6.11
N ILE A 766 -8.59 25.56 7.28
CA ILE A 766 -8.72 24.85 8.55
C ILE A 766 -10.09 25.08 9.20
N PRO A 767 -10.53 24.19 10.12
CA PRO A 767 -11.76 24.38 10.90
C PRO A 767 -11.83 25.74 11.60
N MET A 768 -13.04 26.27 11.72
CA MET A 768 -13.25 27.60 12.31
C MET A 768 -12.88 27.71 13.79
N ASP A 769 -12.93 26.59 14.52
CA ASP A 769 -12.53 26.51 15.93
C ASP A 769 -11.01 26.45 16.13
N TRP A 770 -10.23 26.19 15.08
CA TRP A 770 -8.77 26.19 15.16
C TRP A 770 -8.21 27.63 15.14
N GLN A 771 -7.43 27.98 16.16
CA GLN A 771 -6.74 29.27 16.19
C GLN A 771 -5.47 29.32 15.34
N GLY A 772 -5.02 28.15 14.87
CA GLY A 772 -3.84 27.99 14.03
C GLY A 772 -3.17 26.63 14.23
N PHE A 773 -1.99 26.49 13.65
CA PHE A 773 -1.13 25.32 13.77
C PHE A 773 0.31 25.69 13.41
N THR A 774 1.26 24.81 13.72
CA THR A 774 2.64 24.93 13.22
C THR A 774 3.01 23.74 12.36
N ALA A 775 3.93 23.96 11.41
CA ALA A 775 4.49 22.89 10.59
C ALA A 775 5.98 23.10 10.32
N THR A 776 6.71 22.00 10.20
CA THR A 776 8.07 21.98 9.66
C THR A 776 8.05 21.19 8.36
N ARG A 777 8.56 21.78 7.26
CA ARG A 777 8.58 21.17 5.93
C ARG A 777 9.95 21.35 5.28
N ILE A 778 10.58 20.24 4.91
CA ILE A 778 11.78 20.28 4.07
C ILE A 778 11.32 20.23 2.61
N PHE A 779 11.57 21.30 1.87
CA PHE A 779 11.17 21.41 0.47
C PHE A 779 12.34 21.92 -0.37
N ARG A 780 12.73 21.16 -1.39
CA ARG A 780 13.85 21.44 -2.29
C ARG A 780 15.16 21.79 -1.54
N GLY A 781 15.43 21.03 -0.46
CA GLY A 781 16.65 21.18 0.36
C GLY A 781 16.61 22.29 1.40
N VAL A 782 15.51 23.04 1.50
CA VAL A 782 15.31 24.10 2.49
C VAL A 782 14.31 23.68 3.54
N THR A 783 14.61 24.01 4.80
CA THR A 783 13.66 23.77 5.91
C THR A 783 12.81 25.01 6.14
N TYR A 784 11.50 24.84 6.04
CA TYR A 784 10.51 25.87 6.31
C TYR A 784 9.87 25.60 7.67
N HIS A 785 9.92 26.61 8.56
CA HIS A 785 9.16 26.64 9.81
C HIS A 785 7.94 27.53 9.58
N ILE A 786 6.75 26.96 9.59
CA ILE A 786 5.51 27.60 9.20
C ILE A 786 4.65 27.73 10.45
N THR A 787 4.18 28.95 10.73
CA THR A 787 3.18 29.23 11.75
C THR A 787 1.95 29.83 11.09
N VAL A 788 0.81 29.21 11.27
CA VAL A 788 -0.49 29.70 10.81
C VAL A 788 -1.26 30.20 12.01
N GLU A 789 -1.71 31.45 11.95
CA GLU A 789 -2.52 32.10 12.98
C GLU A 789 -3.82 32.65 12.37
N ARG A 790 -4.96 32.30 12.94
CA ARG A 790 -6.26 32.80 12.54
C ARG A 790 -6.51 34.20 13.15
N GLN A 791 -6.76 35.17 12.30
CA GLN A 791 -7.05 36.54 12.76
C GLN A 791 -8.49 36.97 12.47
N GLY A 792 -9.33 36.10 11.97
CA GLY A 792 -10.73 36.40 11.66
C GLY A 792 -11.42 35.26 10.94
N GLY A 793 -12.61 35.50 10.44
CA GLY A 793 -13.36 34.55 9.60
C GLY A 793 -12.83 34.52 8.16
N GLY A 794 -13.15 33.43 7.44
CA GLY A 794 -12.73 33.21 6.05
C GLY A 794 -11.33 32.61 5.90
N ASN A 795 -10.88 32.53 4.63
CA ASN A 795 -9.66 31.79 4.24
C ASN A 795 -8.63 32.67 3.50
N THR A 796 -8.77 34.00 3.56
CA THR A 796 -7.80 34.94 2.96
C THR A 796 -6.48 34.85 3.73
N VAL A 797 -5.36 34.72 3.00
CA VAL A 797 -4.02 34.58 3.56
C VAL A 797 -3.23 35.88 3.43
N SER A 798 -2.58 36.28 4.51
CA SER A 798 -1.52 37.28 4.51
C SER A 798 -0.20 36.58 4.88
N LEU A 799 0.79 36.66 4.00
CA LEU A 799 2.05 35.90 4.13
C LEU A 799 3.21 36.81 4.54
N VAL A 800 3.96 36.38 5.53
CA VAL A 800 5.21 37.02 5.98
C VAL A 800 6.32 35.98 5.96
N VAL A 801 7.42 36.25 5.26
CA VAL A 801 8.59 35.37 5.17
C VAL A 801 9.80 36.09 5.74
N ASP A 802 10.43 35.52 6.79
CA ASP A 802 11.59 36.11 7.48
C ASP A 802 11.35 37.59 7.88
N GLY A 803 10.15 37.86 8.40
CA GLY A 803 9.74 39.19 8.85
C GLY A 803 9.36 40.18 7.73
N LYS A 804 9.34 39.77 6.47
CA LYS A 804 8.96 40.59 5.32
C LYS A 804 7.62 40.14 4.73
N PRO A 805 6.68 41.07 4.50
CA PRO A 805 5.45 40.73 3.77
C PRO A 805 5.74 40.24 2.35
N VAL A 806 5.02 39.23 1.92
CA VAL A 806 5.08 38.66 0.57
C VAL A 806 3.69 38.83 -0.09
N GLU A 807 3.68 39.29 -1.32
CA GLU A 807 2.43 39.41 -2.09
C GLU A 807 1.97 38.01 -2.54
N GLY A 808 0.68 37.73 -2.39
CA GLY A 808 0.11 36.40 -2.69
C GLY A 808 0.32 35.39 -1.56
N ASN A 809 0.32 34.12 -1.93
CA ASN A 809 0.37 33.00 -0.99
C ASN A 809 1.46 31.95 -1.32
N ILE A 810 2.44 32.31 -2.14
CA ILE A 810 3.58 31.45 -2.48
C ILE A 810 4.84 31.97 -1.82
N VAL A 811 5.46 31.16 -0.99
CA VAL A 811 6.82 31.41 -0.48
C VAL A 811 7.80 31.15 -1.64
N PRO A 812 8.50 32.16 -2.15
CA PRO A 812 9.40 31.98 -3.28
C PRO A 812 10.57 31.06 -2.91
N LEU A 813 11.13 30.41 -3.92
CA LEU A 813 12.37 29.65 -3.74
C LEU A 813 13.50 30.59 -3.32
N PRO A 814 14.43 30.16 -2.44
CA PRO A 814 15.63 30.93 -2.15
C PRO A 814 16.43 31.23 -3.42
N ALA A 815 17.02 32.41 -3.49
CA ALA A 815 17.83 32.85 -4.63
C ALA A 815 19.11 32.00 -4.81
#